data_2dfc3150a4d93e9351a38d0b6d3f45d6
#
_entry.id   2dfc3150a4d93e9351a38d0b6d3f45d6
#
_cell.length_a   1.000
_cell.length_b   1.000
_cell.length_c   1.000
_cell.angle_alpha   90.00
_cell.angle_beta   90.00
_cell.angle_gamma   90.00
#
_symmetry.space_group_name_H-M   'P 1'
#
loop_
_entity.id
_entity.type
_entity.pdbx_description
1 polymer ?
#
loop_
_entity_poly.entity_id
_entity_poly.type
_entity_poly.pdbx_seq_one_letter_code
_entity_poly.pdbx_strand_id
1 'polypeptide(L)'
;MRVSPSVLGRRWRLLFLTCLLLGLWVAHAAAEEFQIADIRVEGLQRIAPGTVFTYLPVQVGDTVSDDVTGSIIRSLYQTGFFDDVRVQRDGNVLVLQVQERPAIARIEFVGNRDLDEKALREAVAEIGLKEGRVFNRSVLDRIEQELERQYFSRGKYGVLVQSTVSPLERNRVAIRIEITEGLTARIKQINVIGNQAFDEKELLGLFQLGRTRWHSFYSKNDQYSKQKLAGDLEALRSFYLDRGFIQFEIKSTQVSISADKKEIYVTVVISEGDRFTISDIKLAGEPTIPAERIFPLIQLRRGEYFSRKLTTESAERISNLLGDEGYAFANVNTVPEIDEANKQVAVTYFVDPGKRVYVRRINMKGNTRTRDEVMRREMRQLESAWFSAALVRESRERLQRLGFFEDVTIETPAVPGSADQVDVNVTVKEKPAGNLMAGIGYSQSQGIILNASVTQNNFLGTGKRVSFAVNTSQATQLYQVAYLNPFYTVDGISRGFELSYRATDYQELLGADYSTAQGVVGMNFGFPISDKSRAGFGLRYQYTDFSAGFSGLAQEFVAENGNVFNDFFLSASYVRDTRDTAVFPTKGSLQTLRLDVSVPGSDLTYYKTSYSGIRYVPLTRKFVLSLSADLGYGDGYGDLNYLPFFENYYAGGPRTVRGFKANTLGPRETNIPYDPVGGNTKVVGSIELFAPPPVGGEFEKTLRMGVFLDVGNVWVTKGSDLVTPTGFDLGEMRYSAGISTAWLSPIGALSFSFGWPLNEKEGDDTQVFQFGIGQTF
;
A
#
# COMPACT_ATOMS: atom_id res chain seq x y z
N MET A 1 26.46 77.26 -34.47
CA MET A 1 25.95 78.51 -35.03
C MET A 1 24.92 79.10 -34.09
N ARG A 2 25.20 80.28 -33.55
CA ARG A 2 24.36 81.12 -32.68
C ARG A 2 23.27 81.75 -33.52
N VAL A 3 21.99 81.69 -33.12
CA VAL A 3 21.02 82.77 -33.36
C VAL A 3 20.16 82.93 -32.09
N SER A 4 20.17 84.17 -31.60
CA SER A 4 19.58 84.66 -30.37
C SER A 4 18.11 85.04 -30.50
N PRO A 5 17.42 85.29 -29.36
CA PRO A 5 15.98 85.32 -29.18
C PRO A 5 15.41 86.73 -29.33
N SER A 6 14.22 86.82 -29.86
CA SER A 6 13.34 87.97 -29.53
C SER A 6 11.92 87.69 -30.13
N VAL A 7 10.91 88.15 -29.41
CA VAL A 7 9.53 88.35 -29.83
C VAL A 7 8.62 87.17 -29.59
N LEU A 8 8.33 86.79 -28.32
CA LEU A 8 7.07 86.14 -27.99
C LEU A 8 6.67 86.35 -26.48
N GLY A 9 7.03 87.49 -25.93
CA GLY A 9 6.89 87.80 -24.51
C GLY A 9 5.62 88.62 -24.09
N ARG A 10 4.72 88.93 -24.99
CA ARG A 10 3.62 89.85 -24.63
C ARG A 10 2.19 89.37 -24.80
N ARG A 11 1.97 88.21 -25.43
CA ARG A 11 0.62 87.59 -25.60
C ARG A 11 0.28 86.50 -24.60
N TRP A 12 1.25 86.03 -23.86
CA TRP A 12 1.01 84.96 -22.84
C TRP A 12 0.67 85.51 -21.45
N ARG A 13 0.95 86.77 -21.14
CA ARG A 13 0.58 87.42 -19.85
C ARG A 13 -0.93 87.76 -19.72
N LEU A 14 -1.58 88.00 -20.84
CA LEU A 14 -3.02 88.29 -20.84
C LEU A 14 -3.92 86.99 -20.83
N LEU A 15 -3.44 85.84 -21.35
CA LEU A 15 -4.12 84.54 -21.27
C LEU A 15 -3.99 83.93 -19.85
N PHE A 16 -2.94 84.19 -19.14
CA PHE A 16 -2.77 83.70 -17.74
C PHE A 16 -3.62 84.47 -16.75
N LEU A 17 -3.91 85.72 -16.95
CA LEU A 17 -4.78 86.51 -16.06
C LEU A 17 -6.27 86.24 -16.28
N THR A 18 -6.66 85.87 -17.51
CA THR A 18 -8.08 85.50 -17.78
C THR A 18 -8.37 84.04 -17.34
N CYS A 19 -7.40 83.12 -17.38
CA CYS A 19 -7.56 81.77 -16.78
C CYS A 19 -7.54 81.80 -15.23
N LEU A 20 -6.89 82.79 -14.59
CA LEU A 20 -6.85 82.89 -13.10
C LEU A 20 -8.16 83.52 -12.57
N LEU A 21 -8.88 84.33 -13.37
CA LEU A 21 -10.17 84.88 -12.99
C LEU A 21 -11.37 83.96 -13.28
N LEU A 22 -11.22 83.00 -14.23
CA LEU A 22 -12.19 81.95 -14.47
C LEU A 22 -12.06 80.72 -13.52
N GLY A 23 -10.90 80.58 -12.85
CA GLY A 23 -10.63 79.53 -11.86
C GLY A 23 -11.17 79.82 -10.45
N LEU A 24 -11.70 80.98 -10.20
CA LEU A 24 -12.27 81.40 -8.88
C LEU A 24 -13.82 81.27 -8.80
N TRP A 25 -14.45 80.75 -9.85
CA TRP A 25 -15.90 80.44 -9.87
C TRP A 25 -16.16 78.90 -10.02
N VAL A 26 -15.25 78.03 -9.48
CA VAL A 26 -15.73 76.71 -9.13
C VAL A 26 -16.41 76.90 -7.79
N ALA A 27 -17.69 77.11 -7.85
CA ALA A 27 -18.56 77.00 -6.70
C ALA A 27 -18.19 75.72 -5.95
N HIS A 28 -17.73 75.83 -4.72
CA HIS A 28 -17.88 74.76 -3.75
C HIS A 28 -19.37 74.42 -3.77
N ALA A 29 -19.75 73.37 -4.50
CA ALA A 29 -20.95 72.60 -4.13
C ALA A 29 -20.58 72.02 -2.75
N ALA A 30 -20.88 72.76 -1.71
CA ALA A 30 -20.91 72.22 -0.37
C ALA A 30 -21.77 70.97 -0.46
N ALA A 31 -21.19 69.81 -0.24
CA ALA A 31 -21.95 68.59 -0.04
C ALA A 31 -22.93 68.91 1.12
N GLU A 32 -24.20 68.98 0.77
CA GLU A 32 -25.25 69.26 1.77
C GLU A 32 -25.31 68.11 2.76
N GLU A 33 -24.58 68.24 3.86
CA GLU A 33 -24.73 67.30 4.98
C GLU A 33 -26.18 67.30 5.44
N PHE A 34 -26.77 66.10 5.58
CA PHE A 34 -28.12 65.94 6.11
C PHE A 34 -28.16 64.91 7.23
N GLN A 35 -29.01 65.11 8.19
CA GLN A 35 -29.23 64.21 9.29
C GLN A 35 -30.26 63.14 8.89
N ILE A 36 -29.93 61.88 9.09
CA ILE A 36 -30.78 60.74 8.74
C ILE A 36 -32.00 60.70 9.66
N ALA A 37 -33.19 60.92 9.11
CA ALA A 37 -34.45 60.71 9.81
C ALA A 37 -34.96 59.27 9.71
N ASP A 38 -34.65 58.59 8.59
CA ASP A 38 -35.02 57.19 8.35
C ASP A 38 -34.09 56.60 7.31
N ILE A 39 -33.92 55.25 7.34
CA ILE A 39 -33.15 54.50 6.36
C ILE A 39 -34.05 53.51 5.65
N ARG A 40 -34.22 53.69 4.34
CA ARG A 40 -35.03 52.82 3.51
C ARG A 40 -34.13 52.00 2.62
N VAL A 41 -34.36 50.65 2.59
CA VAL A 41 -33.64 49.74 1.72
C VAL A 41 -34.59 49.23 0.66
N GLU A 42 -34.24 49.44 -0.62
CA GLU A 42 -35.01 49.02 -1.79
C GLU A 42 -34.23 48.01 -2.61
N GLY A 43 -34.95 47.06 -3.26
CA GLY A 43 -34.35 46.07 -4.15
C GLY A 43 -34.00 44.75 -3.44
N LEU A 44 -34.32 44.59 -2.15
CA LEU A 44 -34.17 43.33 -1.46
C LEU A 44 -35.17 42.28 -1.93
N GLN A 45 -34.72 41.06 -2.15
CA GLN A 45 -35.59 39.95 -2.56
C GLN A 45 -35.51 38.75 -1.59
N ARG A 46 -34.34 38.49 -1.03
CA ARG A 46 -34.05 37.33 -0.20
C ARG A 46 -33.44 37.72 1.15
N ILE A 47 -32.65 38.78 1.17
CA ILE A 47 -31.97 39.26 2.38
C ILE A 47 -32.96 40.09 3.21
N ALA A 48 -33.05 39.81 4.49
CA ALA A 48 -33.90 40.61 5.38
C ALA A 48 -33.29 42.02 5.58
N PRO A 49 -34.12 43.10 5.62
CA PRO A 49 -33.62 44.45 5.85
C PRO A 49 -32.74 44.59 7.09
N GLY A 50 -33.06 43.87 8.18
CA GLY A 50 -32.27 43.87 9.41
C GLY A 50 -30.82 43.38 9.20
N THR A 51 -30.58 42.48 8.24
CA THR A 51 -29.22 42.03 7.89
C THR A 51 -28.42 43.18 7.27
N VAL A 52 -29.05 43.98 6.42
CA VAL A 52 -28.41 45.14 5.78
C VAL A 52 -28.01 46.16 6.86
N PHE A 53 -28.93 46.46 7.80
CA PHE A 53 -28.68 47.40 8.88
C PHE A 53 -27.51 47.00 9.79
N THR A 54 -27.27 45.69 9.95
CA THR A 54 -26.12 45.19 10.76
C THR A 54 -24.76 45.58 10.16
N TYR A 55 -24.68 45.75 8.86
CA TYR A 55 -23.44 46.07 8.14
C TYR A 55 -23.32 47.57 7.77
N LEU A 56 -24.31 48.36 8.09
CA LEU A 56 -24.24 49.82 7.85
C LEU A 56 -23.39 50.50 8.90
N PRO A 57 -22.44 51.36 8.48
CA PRO A 57 -21.62 52.16 9.41
C PRO A 57 -22.35 53.38 9.96
N VAL A 58 -23.64 53.52 9.71
CA VAL A 58 -24.50 54.68 10.11
C VAL A 58 -25.82 54.22 10.69
N GLN A 59 -26.40 55.04 11.56
CA GLN A 59 -27.70 54.86 12.20
C GLN A 59 -28.62 56.06 11.98
N VAL A 60 -29.91 55.89 12.27
CA VAL A 60 -30.86 57.01 12.28
C VAL A 60 -30.41 58.02 13.30
N GLY A 61 -30.29 59.31 12.90
CA GLY A 61 -29.72 60.39 13.69
C GLY A 61 -28.33 60.85 13.30
N ASP A 62 -27.58 60.01 12.57
CA ASP A 62 -26.24 60.36 12.10
C ASP A 62 -26.28 61.35 10.92
N THR A 63 -25.20 62.10 10.72
CA THR A 63 -25.05 63.03 9.61
C THR A 63 -24.29 62.37 8.44
N VAL A 64 -24.84 62.42 7.24
CA VAL A 64 -24.22 61.86 6.03
C VAL A 64 -23.49 62.92 5.23
N SER A 65 -22.23 62.64 4.99
CA SER A 65 -21.36 63.35 4.03
C SER A 65 -20.98 62.43 2.88
N ASP A 66 -20.29 62.94 1.86
CA ASP A 66 -19.81 62.14 0.73
C ASP A 66 -18.85 61.01 1.16
N ASP A 67 -18.01 61.27 2.15
CA ASP A 67 -17.10 60.23 2.72
C ASP A 67 -17.88 59.12 3.42
N VAL A 68 -18.94 59.46 4.15
CA VAL A 68 -19.82 58.51 4.79
C VAL A 68 -20.57 57.69 3.75
N THR A 69 -21.06 58.29 2.66
CA THR A 69 -21.69 57.62 1.54
C THR A 69 -20.73 56.57 0.91
N GLY A 70 -19.48 56.97 0.70
CA GLY A 70 -18.46 56.04 0.21
C GLY A 70 -18.15 54.88 1.18
N SER A 71 -18.27 55.14 2.49
CA SER A 71 -18.09 54.07 3.50
C SER A 71 -19.28 53.09 3.57
N ILE A 72 -20.49 53.57 3.42
CA ILE A 72 -21.71 52.76 3.31
C ILE A 72 -21.60 51.81 2.14
N ILE A 73 -21.29 52.35 0.93
CA ILE A 73 -21.14 51.56 -0.26
C ILE A 73 -20.05 50.46 -0.08
N ARG A 74 -18.89 50.82 0.44
CA ARG A 74 -17.80 49.89 0.69
C ARG A 74 -18.16 48.79 1.67
N SER A 75 -18.79 49.12 2.79
CA SER A 75 -19.26 48.16 3.78
C SER A 75 -20.23 47.15 3.20
N LEU A 76 -21.21 47.58 2.44
CA LEU A 76 -22.19 46.71 1.82
C LEU A 76 -21.57 45.83 0.72
N TYR A 77 -20.65 46.37 -0.11
CA TYR A 77 -19.92 45.55 -1.10
C TYR A 77 -19.03 44.53 -0.45
N GLN A 78 -18.38 44.84 0.67
CA GLN A 78 -17.50 43.88 1.40
C GLN A 78 -18.29 42.67 1.92
N THR A 79 -19.59 42.76 2.14
CA THR A 79 -20.42 41.61 2.53
C THR A 79 -20.48 40.55 1.42
N GLY A 80 -20.25 40.94 0.16
CA GLY A 80 -20.39 40.08 -1.01
C GLY A 80 -21.82 39.74 -1.39
N PHE A 81 -22.82 40.33 -0.71
CA PHE A 81 -24.24 40.03 -0.96
C PHE A 81 -24.85 40.77 -2.14
N PHE A 82 -24.23 41.89 -2.52
CA PHE A 82 -24.80 42.82 -3.51
C PHE A 82 -23.94 42.90 -4.75
N ASP A 83 -24.61 43.02 -5.89
CA ASP A 83 -23.99 43.25 -7.20
C ASP A 83 -23.89 44.75 -7.51
N ASP A 84 -24.90 45.50 -7.11
CA ASP A 84 -24.88 46.97 -7.17
C ASP A 84 -25.49 47.57 -5.86
N VAL A 85 -24.90 48.68 -5.44
CA VAL A 85 -25.32 49.46 -4.28
C VAL A 85 -25.29 50.94 -4.63
N ARG A 86 -26.46 51.55 -4.64
CA ARG A 86 -26.61 52.99 -4.87
C ARG A 86 -27.21 53.65 -3.62
N VAL A 87 -26.61 54.73 -3.22
CA VAL A 87 -27.09 55.55 -2.10
C VAL A 87 -27.73 56.79 -2.67
N GLN A 88 -28.96 57.01 -2.33
CA GLN A 88 -29.77 58.17 -2.77
C GLN A 88 -30.34 58.88 -1.53
N ARG A 89 -30.65 60.18 -1.71
CA ARG A 89 -31.29 60.98 -0.72
C ARG A 89 -32.71 61.33 -1.16
N ASP A 90 -33.71 61.08 -0.27
CA ASP A 90 -35.08 61.51 -0.45
C ASP A 90 -35.51 62.36 0.76
N GLY A 91 -35.31 63.69 0.65
CA GLY A 91 -35.44 64.60 1.79
C GLY A 91 -34.43 64.29 2.89
N ASN A 92 -34.86 63.85 4.07
CA ASN A 92 -34.04 63.41 5.19
C ASN A 92 -33.97 61.86 5.32
N VAL A 93 -34.48 61.14 4.34
CA VAL A 93 -34.40 59.67 4.27
C VAL A 93 -33.21 59.24 3.45
N LEU A 94 -32.39 58.33 3.99
CA LEU A 94 -31.33 57.66 3.29
C LEU A 94 -31.91 56.45 2.55
N VAL A 95 -31.93 56.49 1.21
CA VAL A 95 -32.44 55.40 0.39
C VAL A 95 -31.25 54.58 -0.14
N LEU A 96 -31.19 53.33 0.26
CA LEU A 96 -30.19 52.34 -0.20
C LEU A 96 -30.87 51.48 -1.25
N GLN A 97 -30.55 51.74 -2.52
CA GLN A 97 -31.01 50.91 -3.63
C GLN A 97 -29.97 49.83 -3.87
N VAL A 98 -30.33 48.58 -3.58
CA VAL A 98 -29.41 47.45 -3.68
C VAL A 98 -29.90 46.43 -4.69
N GLN A 99 -28.95 45.83 -5.38
CA GLN A 99 -29.21 44.66 -6.24
C GLN A 99 -28.55 43.44 -5.62
N GLU A 100 -29.36 42.51 -5.13
CA GLU A 100 -28.84 41.30 -4.51
C GLU A 100 -28.19 40.38 -5.54
N ARG A 101 -27.01 39.82 -5.21
CA ARG A 101 -26.44 38.71 -5.96
C ARG A 101 -27.30 37.47 -5.81
N PRO A 102 -27.53 36.71 -6.88
CA PRO A 102 -28.33 35.50 -6.81
C PRO A 102 -27.63 34.43 -5.94
N ALA A 103 -28.43 33.54 -5.36
CA ALA A 103 -27.91 32.36 -4.66
C ALA A 103 -27.82 31.16 -5.58
N ILE A 104 -26.84 30.31 -5.36
CA ILE A 104 -26.67 29.07 -6.09
C ILE A 104 -27.72 28.07 -5.64
N ALA A 105 -28.63 27.68 -6.53
CA ALA A 105 -29.66 26.68 -6.25
C ALA A 105 -29.16 25.26 -6.46
N ARG A 106 -28.39 25.04 -7.53
CA ARG A 106 -27.80 23.75 -7.86
C ARG A 106 -26.56 23.92 -8.75
N ILE A 107 -25.68 22.95 -8.68
CA ILE A 107 -24.48 22.82 -9.52
C ILE A 107 -24.57 21.45 -10.19
N GLU A 108 -24.50 21.42 -11.51
CA GLU A 108 -24.55 20.22 -12.35
C GLU A 108 -23.25 20.09 -13.12
N PHE A 109 -22.63 18.91 -13.09
CA PHE A 109 -21.47 18.58 -13.92
C PHE A 109 -21.90 17.61 -15.03
N VAL A 110 -21.46 17.86 -16.24
CA VAL A 110 -21.79 17.05 -17.40
C VAL A 110 -20.52 16.76 -18.20
N GLY A 111 -20.30 15.48 -18.53
CA GLY A 111 -19.18 15.06 -19.39
C GLY A 111 -17.90 14.66 -18.64
N ASN A 112 -17.88 14.73 -17.31
CA ASN A 112 -16.79 14.28 -16.45
C ASN A 112 -16.73 12.74 -16.36
N ARG A 113 -15.92 12.09 -17.16
CA ARG A 113 -15.73 10.62 -17.18
C ARG A 113 -14.55 10.17 -16.33
N ASP A 114 -13.47 10.94 -16.31
CA ASP A 114 -12.22 10.61 -15.62
C ASP A 114 -12.14 11.15 -14.19
N LEU A 115 -12.98 12.12 -13.85
CA LEU A 115 -13.08 12.68 -12.50
C LEU A 115 -14.45 12.35 -11.92
N ASP A 116 -14.44 11.76 -10.74
CA ASP A 116 -15.66 11.45 -9.99
C ASP A 116 -16.40 12.75 -9.62
N GLU A 117 -17.72 12.78 -9.81
CA GLU A 117 -18.56 13.94 -9.55
C GLU A 117 -18.48 14.40 -8.08
N LYS A 118 -18.38 13.44 -7.14
CA LYS A 118 -18.26 13.76 -5.70
C LYS A 118 -16.97 14.52 -5.41
N ALA A 119 -15.84 14.06 -5.98
CA ALA A 119 -14.55 14.74 -5.83
C ALA A 119 -14.57 16.14 -6.47
N LEU A 120 -15.24 16.32 -7.62
CA LEU A 120 -15.43 17.62 -8.24
C LEU A 120 -16.25 18.55 -7.34
N ARG A 121 -17.35 18.08 -6.78
CA ARG A 121 -18.20 18.86 -5.85
C ARG A 121 -17.43 19.30 -4.61
N GLU A 122 -16.62 18.43 -4.04
CA GLU A 122 -15.78 18.74 -2.88
C GLU A 122 -14.73 19.81 -3.23
N ALA A 123 -14.04 19.66 -4.35
CA ALA A 123 -13.01 20.60 -4.80
C ALA A 123 -13.59 22.00 -5.11
N VAL A 124 -14.72 22.10 -5.79
CA VAL A 124 -15.34 23.40 -6.09
C VAL A 124 -15.93 24.06 -4.86
N ALA A 125 -16.38 23.26 -3.88
CA ALA A 125 -16.89 23.78 -2.60
C ALA A 125 -15.77 24.42 -1.75
N GLU A 126 -14.57 23.89 -1.78
CA GLU A 126 -13.38 24.46 -1.13
C GLU A 126 -13.01 25.83 -1.72
N ILE A 127 -13.16 26.02 -3.02
CA ILE A 127 -12.87 27.29 -3.71
C ILE A 127 -13.99 28.34 -3.46
N GLY A 128 -15.13 27.89 -2.92
CA GLY A 128 -16.24 28.77 -2.53
C GLY A 128 -17.52 28.62 -3.36
N LEU A 129 -17.59 27.72 -4.34
CA LEU A 129 -18.80 27.45 -5.12
C LEU A 129 -19.57 26.29 -4.49
N LYS A 130 -20.59 26.62 -3.70
CA LYS A 130 -21.44 25.63 -3.01
C LYS A 130 -22.90 26.04 -3.10
N GLU A 131 -23.78 25.05 -3.24
CA GLU A 131 -25.24 25.26 -3.19
C GLU A 131 -25.65 25.98 -1.91
N GLY A 132 -26.55 26.94 -2.04
CA GLY A 132 -27.01 27.83 -0.95
C GLY A 132 -26.13 29.06 -0.72
N ARG A 133 -24.92 29.16 -1.31
CA ARG A 133 -24.08 30.36 -1.20
C ARG A 133 -24.41 31.38 -2.29
N VAL A 134 -23.95 32.60 -2.07
CA VAL A 134 -24.08 33.69 -3.05
C VAL A 134 -23.20 33.43 -4.25
N PHE A 135 -23.75 33.59 -5.44
CA PHE A 135 -23.04 33.41 -6.69
C PHE A 135 -22.07 34.57 -6.95
N ASN A 136 -20.85 34.22 -7.34
CA ASN A 136 -19.84 35.17 -7.79
C ASN A 136 -19.22 34.68 -9.10
N ARG A 137 -19.32 35.47 -10.15
CA ARG A 137 -18.83 35.11 -11.48
C ARG A 137 -17.31 34.86 -11.47
N SER A 138 -16.53 35.69 -10.79
CA SER A 138 -15.07 35.53 -10.70
C SER A 138 -14.65 34.25 -9.99
N VAL A 139 -15.47 33.71 -9.09
CA VAL A 139 -15.22 32.41 -8.47
C VAL A 139 -15.43 31.29 -9.49
N LEU A 140 -16.50 31.40 -10.30
CA LEU A 140 -16.80 30.42 -11.34
C LEU A 140 -15.70 30.38 -12.42
N ASP A 141 -15.23 31.55 -12.88
CA ASP A 141 -14.12 31.64 -13.85
C ASP A 141 -12.82 31.03 -13.32
N ARG A 142 -12.53 31.20 -12.02
CA ARG A 142 -11.40 30.53 -11.39
C ARG A 142 -11.56 29.02 -11.32
N ILE A 143 -12.77 28.54 -11.10
CA ILE A 143 -13.08 27.11 -11.08
C ILE A 143 -12.91 26.49 -12.46
N GLU A 144 -13.37 27.15 -13.53
CA GLU A 144 -13.13 26.69 -14.89
C GLU A 144 -11.63 26.50 -15.15
N GLN A 145 -10.81 27.47 -14.80
CA GLN A 145 -9.36 27.41 -14.96
C GLN A 145 -8.71 26.33 -14.07
N GLU A 146 -9.21 26.12 -12.85
CA GLU A 146 -8.70 25.08 -11.97
C GLU A 146 -9.07 23.68 -12.48
N LEU A 147 -10.30 23.50 -12.95
CA LEU A 147 -10.74 22.25 -13.59
C LEU A 147 -9.89 21.96 -14.84
N GLU A 148 -9.65 22.94 -15.70
CA GLU A 148 -8.76 22.77 -16.86
C GLU A 148 -7.36 22.35 -16.43
N ARG A 149 -6.79 22.98 -15.38
CA ARG A 149 -5.48 22.58 -14.82
C ARG A 149 -5.47 21.15 -14.29
N GLN A 150 -6.55 20.73 -13.63
CA GLN A 150 -6.70 19.34 -13.13
C GLN A 150 -6.72 18.33 -14.30
N TYR A 151 -7.41 18.62 -15.39
CA TYR A 151 -7.39 17.79 -16.58
C TYR A 151 -6.05 17.83 -17.31
N PHE A 152 -5.38 18.98 -17.38
CA PHE A 152 -4.03 19.10 -17.94
C PHE A 152 -3.02 18.25 -17.15
N SER A 153 -3.13 18.22 -15.83
CA SER A 153 -2.26 17.38 -15.00
C SER A 153 -2.41 15.87 -15.31
N ARG A 154 -3.54 15.47 -15.87
CA ARG A 154 -3.86 14.11 -16.35
C ARG A 154 -3.57 13.89 -17.84
N GLY A 155 -2.95 14.87 -18.50
CA GLY A 155 -2.58 14.78 -19.90
C GLY A 155 -3.71 15.09 -20.90
N LYS A 156 -4.84 15.62 -20.44
CA LYS A 156 -5.97 15.99 -21.31
C LYS A 156 -5.89 17.46 -21.73
N TYR A 157 -4.96 17.78 -22.59
CA TYR A 157 -4.72 19.15 -23.03
C TYR A 157 -5.78 19.71 -24.01
N GLY A 158 -6.65 18.85 -24.47
CA GLY A 158 -7.79 19.21 -25.32
C GLY A 158 -9.07 19.46 -24.53
N VAL A 159 -9.02 19.47 -23.19
CA VAL A 159 -10.20 19.73 -22.38
C VAL A 159 -10.76 21.13 -22.66
N LEU A 160 -12.07 21.21 -22.67
CA LEU A 160 -12.82 22.46 -22.71
C LEU A 160 -13.83 22.41 -21.58
N VAL A 161 -13.74 23.38 -20.68
CA VAL A 161 -14.67 23.56 -19.56
C VAL A 161 -15.50 24.81 -19.85
N GLN A 162 -16.80 24.66 -19.91
CA GLN A 162 -17.71 25.76 -20.17
C GLN A 162 -18.79 25.76 -19.09
N SER A 163 -19.06 26.92 -18.50
CA SER A 163 -20.14 27.05 -17.55
C SER A 163 -21.28 27.89 -18.10
N THR A 164 -22.49 27.43 -17.83
CA THR A 164 -23.72 28.14 -18.13
C THR A 164 -24.45 28.47 -16.83
N VAL A 165 -24.78 29.75 -16.65
CA VAL A 165 -25.52 30.23 -15.51
C VAL A 165 -26.94 30.57 -15.94
N SER A 166 -27.91 29.84 -15.44
CA SER A 166 -29.35 30.03 -15.77
C SER A 166 -30.07 30.67 -14.59
N PRO A 167 -30.73 31.81 -14.75
CA PRO A 167 -31.52 32.42 -13.70
C PRO A 167 -32.75 31.56 -13.34
N LEU A 168 -33.07 31.52 -12.08
CA LEU A 168 -34.22 30.84 -11.51
C LEU A 168 -35.07 31.82 -10.67
N GLU A 169 -36.31 31.44 -10.36
CA GLU A 169 -37.17 32.23 -9.50
C GLU A 169 -36.54 32.51 -8.13
N ARG A 170 -36.97 33.61 -7.51
CA ARG A 170 -36.52 34.05 -6.17
C ARG A 170 -35.02 34.36 -6.10
N ASN A 171 -34.50 35.09 -7.08
CA ASN A 171 -33.10 35.50 -7.16
C ASN A 171 -32.10 34.35 -6.92
N ARG A 172 -32.25 33.24 -7.67
CA ARG A 172 -31.40 32.08 -7.63
C ARG A 172 -30.84 31.79 -9.02
N VAL A 173 -29.74 31.03 -9.06
CA VAL A 173 -29.14 30.55 -10.31
C VAL A 173 -28.86 29.05 -10.24
N ALA A 174 -29.03 28.40 -11.38
CA ALA A 174 -28.48 27.07 -11.63
C ALA A 174 -27.20 27.22 -12.44
N ILE A 175 -26.16 26.50 -12.03
CA ILE A 175 -24.86 26.49 -12.71
C ILE A 175 -24.69 25.12 -13.32
N ARG A 176 -24.47 25.08 -14.63
CA ARG A 176 -24.14 23.86 -15.37
C ARG A 176 -22.72 24.00 -15.90
N ILE A 177 -21.86 23.08 -15.52
CA ILE A 177 -20.46 23.00 -15.94
C ILE A 177 -20.34 21.84 -16.89
N GLU A 178 -20.17 22.14 -18.17
CA GLU A 178 -19.97 21.16 -19.24
C GLU A 178 -18.50 20.96 -19.49
N ILE A 179 -18.06 19.70 -19.41
CA ILE A 179 -16.66 19.29 -19.53
C ILE A 179 -16.54 18.42 -20.76
N THR A 180 -15.87 18.92 -21.78
CA THR A 180 -15.46 18.11 -22.93
C THR A 180 -14.01 17.70 -22.70
N GLU A 181 -13.78 16.48 -22.19
CA GLU A 181 -12.46 16.07 -21.70
C GLU A 181 -11.37 15.96 -22.78
N GLY A 182 -11.74 15.69 -24.02
CA GLY A 182 -10.79 15.44 -25.10
C GLY A 182 -10.06 14.10 -24.95
N LEU A 183 -9.09 13.86 -25.81
CA LEU A 183 -8.23 12.69 -25.79
C LEU A 183 -7.03 12.94 -24.87
N THR A 184 -6.55 11.88 -24.20
CA THR A 184 -5.29 11.96 -23.43
C THR A 184 -4.11 12.04 -24.41
N ALA A 185 -3.30 13.05 -24.30
CA ALA A 185 -2.10 13.21 -25.12
C ALA A 185 -1.05 12.18 -24.70
N ARG A 186 -0.42 11.56 -25.69
CA ARG A 186 0.56 10.47 -25.46
C ARG A 186 1.94 10.91 -25.87
N ILE A 187 2.92 10.40 -25.14
CA ILE A 187 4.33 10.67 -25.41
C ILE A 187 4.75 9.94 -26.69
N LYS A 188 5.07 10.72 -27.70
CA LYS A 188 5.60 10.23 -28.99
C LYS A 188 7.10 9.99 -28.89
N GLN A 189 7.82 10.93 -28.26
CA GLN A 189 9.27 10.91 -28.21
C GLN A 189 9.77 11.61 -26.95
N ILE A 190 10.82 11.05 -26.37
CA ILE A 190 11.63 11.65 -25.32
C ILE A 190 13.05 11.67 -25.84
N ASN A 191 13.71 12.84 -25.85
CA ASN A 191 15.08 13.03 -26.28
C ASN A 191 15.92 13.54 -25.11
N VAL A 192 17.12 12.98 -24.95
CA VAL A 192 18.14 13.49 -24.03
C VAL A 192 19.28 14.02 -24.90
N ILE A 193 19.61 15.29 -24.75
CA ILE A 193 20.63 15.97 -25.55
C ILE A 193 21.78 16.39 -24.64
N GLY A 194 23.02 16.11 -25.05
CA GLY A 194 24.24 16.44 -24.32
C GLY A 194 24.85 15.23 -23.60
N ASN A 195 24.25 14.06 -23.74
CA ASN A 195 24.82 12.80 -23.26
C ASN A 195 26.00 12.34 -24.14
N GLN A 196 27.15 12.10 -23.53
CA GLN A 196 28.38 11.58 -24.17
C GLN A 196 28.86 10.32 -23.49
N ALA A 197 28.71 10.23 -22.17
CA ALA A 197 29.22 9.12 -21.35
C ALA A 197 28.32 7.89 -21.37
N PHE A 198 27.03 8.06 -21.63
CA PHE A 198 26.03 6.98 -21.62
C PHE A 198 25.11 7.07 -22.82
N ASP A 199 24.66 5.90 -23.30
CA ASP A 199 23.72 5.82 -24.41
C ASP A 199 22.32 6.35 -24.00
N GLU A 200 21.67 7.09 -24.89
CA GLU A 200 20.31 7.60 -24.68
C GLU A 200 19.33 6.50 -24.26
N LYS A 201 19.48 5.30 -24.83
CA LYS A 201 18.65 4.13 -24.49
C LYS A 201 18.79 3.69 -23.03
N GLU A 202 20.01 3.77 -22.47
CA GLU A 202 20.26 3.47 -21.05
C GLU A 202 19.60 4.52 -20.17
N LEU A 203 19.77 5.81 -20.53
CA LEU A 203 19.18 6.92 -19.78
C LEU A 203 17.65 6.89 -19.80
N LEU A 204 17.04 6.62 -20.95
CA LEU A 204 15.59 6.46 -21.06
C LEU A 204 15.06 5.23 -20.34
N GLY A 205 15.91 4.23 -20.08
CA GLY A 205 15.58 3.08 -19.24
C GLY A 205 15.33 3.42 -17.76
N LEU A 206 15.78 4.60 -17.30
CA LEU A 206 15.55 5.10 -15.95
C LEU A 206 14.18 5.74 -15.78
N PHE A 207 13.56 6.16 -16.91
CA PHE A 207 12.32 6.91 -16.90
C PHE A 207 11.12 6.01 -16.69
N GLN A 208 10.19 6.47 -15.86
CA GLN A 208 8.84 5.90 -15.75
C GLN A 208 8.00 6.26 -16.98
N LEU A 209 8.24 7.46 -17.51
CA LEU A 209 7.62 7.91 -18.75
C LEU A 209 8.29 7.24 -19.95
N GLY A 210 7.50 6.83 -20.94
CA GLY A 210 8.00 6.18 -22.14
C GLY A 210 7.17 6.51 -23.37
N ARG A 211 7.77 6.27 -24.55
CA ARG A 211 7.04 6.39 -25.82
C ARG A 211 5.96 5.32 -25.93
N THR A 212 4.88 5.63 -26.64
CA THR A 212 3.78 4.70 -26.95
C THR A 212 4.30 3.45 -27.67
N ARG A 213 3.98 2.27 -27.11
CA ARG A 213 4.25 0.94 -27.66
C ARG A 213 2.94 0.13 -27.70
N TRP A 214 2.92 -1.01 -28.42
CA TRP A 214 1.73 -1.86 -28.53
C TRP A 214 1.16 -2.34 -27.18
N HIS A 215 1.99 -2.46 -26.12
CA HIS A 215 1.59 -2.85 -24.76
C HIS A 215 1.32 -1.66 -23.81
N SER A 216 1.41 -0.41 -24.28
CA SER A 216 1.23 0.79 -23.44
C SER A 216 -0.19 0.96 -22.91
N PHE A 217 -1.17 0.25 -23.51
CA PHE A 217 -2.55 0.27 -23.03
C PHE A 217 -2.70 -0.30 -21.60
N TYR A 218 -1.79 -1.17 -21.14
CA TYR A 218 -1.76 -1.67 -19.78
C TYR A 218 -0.96 -0.78 -18.83
N SER A 219 0.22 -0.31 -19.25
CA SER A 219 1.18 0.35 -18.36
C SER A 219 0.91 1.84 -18.14
N LYS A 220 0.15 2.50 -19.04
CA LYS A 220 -0.09 3.97 -19.03
C LYS A 220 1.18 4.82 -18.91
N ASN A 221 2.34 4.27 -19.28
CA ASN A 221 3.64 4.96 -19.19
C ASN A 221 3.80 6.03 -20.26
N ASP A 222 3.00 5.95 -21.30
CA ASP A 222 2.94 6.93 -22.41
C ASP A 222 2.03 8.13 -22.12
N GLN A 223 1.38 8.16 -20.95
CA GLN A 223 0.59 9.29 -20.50
C GLN A 223 1.49 10.27 -19.74
N TYR A 224 1.61 11.48 -20.28
CA TYR A 224 2.41 12.52 -19.68
C TYR A 224 1.85 12.99 -18.34
N SER A 225 2.74 13.15 -17.38
CA SER A 225 2.47 13.76 -16.08
C SER A 225 3.67 14.62 -15.69
N LYS A 226 3.44 15.87 -15.33
CA LYS A 226 4.50 16.76 -14.83
C LYS A 226 5.21 16.19 -13.61
N GLN A 227 4.47 15.53 -12.73
CA GLN A 227 5.03 14.90 -11.53
C GLN A 227 5.92 13.71 -11.88
N LYS A 228 5.50 12.84 -12.82
CA LYS A 228 6.34 11.73 -13.28
C LYS A 228 7.61 12.23 -13.96
N LEU A 229 7.49 13.26 -14.82
CA LEU A 229 8.67 13.87 -15.45
C LEU A 229 9.65 14.42 -14.41
N ALA A 230 9.16 15.11 -13.37
CA ALA A 230 10.03 15.60 -12.30
C ALA A 230 10.76 14.46 -11.58
N GLY A 231 10.08 13.33 -11.34
CA GLY A 231 10.69 12.12 -10.80
C GLY A 231 11.74 11.51 -11.73
N ASP A 232 11.46 11.46 -13.04
CA ASP A 232 12.39 10.96 -14.05
C ASP A 232 13.64 11.83 -14.16
N LEU A 233 13.49 13.16 -14.09
CA LEU A 233 14.62 14.08 -14.09
C LEU A 233 15.50 13.95 -12.83
N GLU A 234 14.90 13.71 -11.66
CA GLU A 234 15.67 13.42 -10.44
C GLU A 234 16.33 12.04 -10.50
N ALA A 235 15.69 11.03 -11.10
CA ALA A 235 16.31 9.73 -11.36
C ALA A 235 17.52 9.86 -12.29
N LEU A 236 17.40 10.68 -13.35
CA LEU A 236 18.50 10.99 -14.26
C LEU A 236 19.65 11.71 -13.53
N ARG A 237 19.35 12.72 -12.71
CA ARG A 237 20.33 13.45 -11.90
C ARG A 237 21.05 12.50 -10.94
N SER A 238 20.30 11.66 -10.22
CA SER A 238 20.85 10.68 -9.28
C SER A 238 21.75 9.67 -10.00
N PHE A 239 21.37 9.22 -11.19
CA PHE A 239 22.15 8.29 -12.00
C PHE A 239 23.56 8.83 -12.30
N TYR A 240 23.68 10.09 -12.71
CA TYR A 240 24.96 10.73 -13.01
C TYR A 240 25.77 11.00 -11.75
N LEU A 241 25.14 11.57 -10.70
CA LEU A 241 25.80 11.86 -9.42
C LEU A 241 26.32 10.59 -8.72
N ASP A 242 25.67 9.47 -8.94
CA ASP A 242 26.10 8.17 -8.38
C ASP A 242 27.23 7.50 -9.18
N ARG A 243 27.57 8.06 -10.34
CA ARG A 243 28.63 7.54 -11.23
C ARG A 243 29.83 8.47 -11.39
N GLY A 244 29.94 9.46 -10.51
CA GLY A 244 31.07 10.37 -10.43
C GLY A 244 30.92 11.71 -11.14
N PHE A 245 29.78 11.98 -11.76
CA PHE A 245 29.53 13.24 -12.46
C PHE A 245 28.97 14.30 -11.49
N ILE A 246 29.80 14.77 -10.57
CA ILE A 246 29.38 15.68 -9.49
C ILE A 246 28.87 17.04 -9.98
N GLN A 247 29.33 17.47 -11.16
CA GLN A 247 28.94 18.73 -11.83
C GLN A 247 27.79 18.56 -12.81
N PHE A 248 27.08 17.40 -12.78
CA PHE A 248 25.94 17.15 -13.65
C PHE A 248 24.82 18.18 -13.45
N GLU A 249 24.36 18.75 -14.56
CA GLU A 249 23.29 19.75 -14.56
C GLU A 249 22.27 19.48 -15.68
N ILE A 250 21.00 19.63 -15.36
CA ILE A 250 19.93 19.67 -16.36
C ILE A 250 19.72 21.14 -16.75
N LYS A 251 20.22 21.52 -17.93
CA LYS A 251 20.19 22.90 -18.40
C LYS A 251 18.80 23.39 -18.77
N SER A 252 18.01 22.53 -19.42
CA SER A 252 16.63 22.84 -19.75
C SER A 252 15.80 21.58 -19.99
N THR A 253 14.50 21.72 -19.76
CA THR A 253 13.51 20.67 -20.07
C THR A 253 12.38 21.35 -20.86
N GLN A 254 12.17 20.91 -22.11
CA GLN A 254 11.14 21.43 -22.98
C GLN A 254 10.08 20.34 -23.21
N VAL A 255 8.83 20.71 -23.03
CA VAL A 255 7.68 19.85 -23.34
C VAL A 255 6.84 20.57 -24.39
N SER A 256 6.76 20.00 -25.57
CA SER A 256 5.94 20.52 -26.66
C SER A 256 4.79 19.56 -26.97
N ILE A 257 3.67 20.15 -27.33
CA ILE A 257 2.42 19.43 -27.65
C ILE A 257 2.11 19.69 -29.11
N SER A 258 1.73 18.64 -29.84
CA SER A 258 1.29 18.77 -31.24
C SER A 258 0.06 19.68 -31.38
N ALA A 259 -0.14 20.26 -32.55
CA ALA A 259 -1.26 21.19 -32.83
C ALA A 259 -2.65 20.51 -32.59
N ASP A 260 -2.76 19.22 -32.82
CA ASP A 260 -3.97 18.41 -32.59
C ASP A 260 -4.12 17.95 -31.12
N LYS A 261 -3.18 18.37 -30.23
CA LYS A 261 -3.14 18.07 -28.78
C LYS A 261 -3.12 16.56 -28.42
N LYS A 262 -2.66 15.71 -29.33
CA LYS A 262 -2.61 14.25 -29.14
C LYS A 262 -1.24 13.70 -28.85
N GLU A 263 -0.18 14.38 -29.29
CA GLU A 263 1.21 13.91 -29.14
C GLU A 263 2.03 14.89 -28.31
N ILE A 264 2.91 14.34 -27.48
CA ILE A 264 3.83 15.08 -26.63
C ILE A 264 5.26 14.70 -26.98
N TYR A 265 6.09 15.70 -27.07
CA TYR A 265 7.53 15.59 -27.27
C TYR A 265 8.24 16.20 -26.06
N VAL A 266 9.14 15.44 -25.44
CA VAL A 266 9.92 15.88 -24.30
C VAL A 266 11.38 15.96 -24.73
N THR A 267 12.04 17.09 -24.52
CA THR A 267 13.48 17.26 -24.77
C THR A 267 14.14 17.71 -23.49
N VAL A 268 15.11 16.94 -23.02
CA VAL A 268 15.91 17.22 -21.84
C VAL A 268 17.32 17.52 -22.28
N VAL A 269 17.79 18.74 -22.03
CA VAL A 269 19.16 19.16 -22.33
C VAL A 269 19.99 19.07 -21.06
N ILE A 270 21.05 18.29 -21.10
CA ILE A 270 21.94 18.03 -19.97
C ILE A 270 23.36 18.52 -20.25
N SER A 271 24.10 18.73 -19.18
CA SER A 271 25.54 18.89 -19.17
C SER A 271 26.11 17.89 -18.20
N GLU A 272 26.91 16.95 -18.68
CA GLU A 272 27.41 15.85 -17.83
C GLU A 272 28.52 16.33 -16.87
N GLY A 273 29.36 17.26 -17.32
CA GLY A 273 30.57 17.63 -16.61
C GLY A 273 31.64 16.53 -16.66
N ASP A 274 32.68 16.70 -15.86
CA ASP A 274 33.74 15.70 -15.72
C ASP A 274 33.38 14.60 -14.72
N ARG A 275 34.04 13.45 -14.86
CA ARG A 275 33.86 12.31 -13.96
C ARG A 275 34.96 12.33 -12.90
N PHE A 276 34.57 12.35 -11.63
CA PHE A 276 35.46 12.50 -10.48
C PHE A 276 35.65 11.20 -9.73
N THR A 277 36.90 10.95 -9.28
CA THR A 277 37.29 9.86 -8.40
C THR A 277 37.54 10.36 -6.97
N ILE A 278 37.37 9.46 -6.00
CA ILE A 278 37.61 9.80 -4.59
C ILE A 278 39.10 9.79 -4.31
N SER A 279 39.66 10.95 -3.91
CA SER A 279 41.04 11.09 -3.49
C SER A 279 41.25 10.73 -2.03
N ASP A 280 40.38 11.22 -1.15
CA ASP A 280 40.48 11.03 0.29
C ASP A 280 39.14 11.01 0.97
N ILE A 281 39.07 10.32 2.12
CA ILE A 281 37.89 10.26 2.99
C ILE A 281 38.34 10.63 4.38
N LYS A 282 37.78 11.72 4.90
CA LYS A 282 38.16 12.30 6.19
C LYS A 282 36.96 12.26 7.15
N LEU A 283 37.30 12.06 8.42
CA LEU A 283 36.37 12.23 9.53
C LEU A 283 36.81 13.47 10.32
N ALA A 284 35.89 14.38 10.55
CA ALA A 284 36.13 15.63 11.27
C ALA A 284 35.02 15.88 12.30
N GLY A 285 35.21 16.86 13.21
CA GLY A 285 34.32 17.15 14.32
C GLY A 285 34.77 16.47 15.61
N GLU A 286 33.82 16.18 16.49
CA GLU A 286 34.05 15.55 17.80
C GLU A 286 33.42 14.15 17.86
N PRO A 287 33.96 13.16 17.15
CA PRO A 287 33.39 11.81 17.21
C PRO A 287 33.61 11.22 18.61
N THR A 288 32.53 11.04 19.36
CA THR A 288 32.54 10.40 20.68
C THR A 288 32.68 8.87 20.60
N ILE A 289 32.57 8.33 19.39
CA ILE A 289 32.75 6.92 19.07
C ILE A 289 34.11 6.73 18.39
N PRO A 290 34.88 5.68 18.72
CA PRO A 290 36.17 5.41 18.07
C PRO A 290 36.03 5.33 16.55
N ALA A 291 37.01 5.90 15.83
CA ALA A 291 37.02 5.97 14.38
C ALA A 291 36.97 4.56 13.75
N GLU A 292 37.53 3.56 14.41
CA GLU A 292 37.52 2.15 13.98
C GLU A 292 36.10 1.56 13.86
N ARG A 293 35.13 2.11 14.60
CA ARG A 293 33.71 1.72 14.49
C ARG A 293 32.98 2.51 13.43
N ILE A 294 33.46 3.70 13.06
CA ILE A 294 32.83 4.60 12.09
C ILE A 294 33.28 4.27 10.66
N PHE A 295 34.59 4.13 10.41
CA PHE A 295 35.12 3.87 9.07
C PHE A 295 34.49 2.67 8.34
N PRO A 296 34.17 1.52 8.99
CA PRO A 296 33.51 0.40 8.31
C PRO A 296 32.11 0.72 7.79
N LEU A 297 31.45 1.79 8.28
CA LEU A 297 30.12 2.21 7.84
C LEU A 297 30.18 3.03 6.57
N ILE A 298 31.35 3.59 6.25
CA ILE A 298 31.57 4.39 5.06
C ILE A 298 31.72 3.44 3.85
N GLN A 299 30.81 3.58 2.91
CA GLN A 299 30.79 2.71 1.72
C GLN A 299 31.68 3.19 0.59
N LEU A 300 32.13 4.46 0.65
CA LEU A 300 33.04 5.04 -0.31
C LEU A 300 34.45 4.44 -0.15
N ARG A 301 35.18 4.34 -1.27
CA ARG A 301 36.59 3.89 -1.27
C ARG A 301 37.44 4.82 -2.11
N ARG A 302 38.68 5.05 -1.67
CA ARG A 302 39.67 5.83 -2.44
C ARG A 302 39.92 5.18 -3.79
N GLY A 303 40.01 5.99 -4.85
CA GLY A 303 40.21 5.55 -6.22
C GLY A 303 38.92 5.10 -6.95
N GLU A 304 37.83 4.89 -6.26
CA GLU A 304 36.52 4.65 -6.88
C GLU A 304 35.86 5.96 -7.33
N TYR A 305 34.88 5.86 -8.21
CA TYR A 305 34.11 7.04 -8.62
C TYR A 305 33.22 7.53 -7.49
N PHE A 306 33.09 8.85 -7.40
CA PHE A 306 32.17 9.47 -6.44
C PHE A 306 30.73 8.97 -6.66
N SER A 307 30.01 8.79 -5.55
CA SER A 307 28.59 8.46 -5.55
C SER A 307 27.87 9.24 -4.45
N ARG A 308 26.94 10.11 -4.85
CA ARG A 308 26.11 10.88 -3.90
C ARG A 308 25.30 9.93 -3.00
N LYS A 309 24.75 8.86 -3.56
CA LYS A 309 24.01 7.86 -2.83
C LYS A 309 24.85 7.22 -1.72
N LEU A 310 26.03 6.71 -2.05
CA LEU A 310 26.91 6.07 -1.07
C LEU A 310 27.39 7.07 -0.01
N THR A 311 27.61 8.35 -0.40
CA THR A 311 27.96 9.41 0.55
C THR A 311 26.86 9.65 1.58
N THR A 312 25.63 9.81 1.11
CA THR A 312 24.45 10.02 1.98
C THR A 312 24.16 8.79 2.85
N GLU A 313 24.16 7.59 2.27
CA GLU A 313 23.95 6.35 3.02
C GLU A 313 25.03 6.14 4.09
N SER A 314 26.27 6.53 3.82
CA SER A 314 27.35 6.46 4.82
C SER A 314 27.11 7.44 5.98
N ALA A 315 26.70 8.68 5.68
CA ALA A 315 26.34 9.66 6.70
C ALA A 315 25.17 9.19 7.57
N GLU A 316 24.12 8.63 6.94
CA GLU A 316 22.97 8.07 7.65
C GLU A 316 23.37 6.89 8.56
N ARG A 317 24.26 6.02 8.10
CA ARG A 317 24.75 4.89 8.93
C ARG A 317 25.55 5.39 10.14
N ILE A 318 26.39 6.41 9.97
CA ILE A 318 27.12 7.04 11.08
C ILE A 318 26.13 7.70 12.05
N SER A 319 25.16 8.46 11.56
CA SER A 319 24.12 9.06 12.40
C SER A 319 23.30 8.00 13.16
N ASN A 320 22.96 6.89 12.50
CA ASN A 320 22.25 5.77 13.14
C ASN A 320 23.11 5.13 14.24
N LEU A 321 24.43 4.91 14.00
CA LEU A 321 25.33 4.39 15.02
C LEU A 321 25.37 5.30 16.26
N LEU A 322 25.48 6.62 16.02
CA LEU A 322 25.46 7.61 17.12
C LEU A 322 24.12 7.59 17.85
N GLY A 323 23.00 7.52 17.12
CA GLY A 323 21.65 7.40 17.66
C GLY A 323 21.48 6.14 18.50
N ASP A 324 22.10 5.02 18.12
CA ASP A 324 22.04 3.76 18.86
C ASP A 324 22.83 3.82 20.17
N GLU A 325 23.84 4.70 20.26
CA GLU A 325 24.63 4.97 21.47
C GLU A 325 24.05 6.09 22.35
N GLY A 326 22.89 6.62 22.01
CA GLY A 326 22.16 7.60 22.82
C GLY A 326 22.21 9.06 22.29
N TYR A 327 22.85 9.32 21.19
CA TYR A 327 22.96 10.65 20.62
C TYR A 327 21.81 10.95 19.63
N ALA A 328 20.61 11.21 20.19
CA ALA A 328 19.39 11.37 19.40
C ALA A 328 19.43 12.53 18.38
N PHE A 329 20.25 13.55 18.62
CA PHE A 329 20.36 14.75 17.81
C PHE A 329 21.69 14.82 17.04
N ALA A 330 22.36 13.68 16.90
CA ALA A 330 23.60 13.62 16.14
C ALA A 330 23.40 14.08 14.70
N ASN A 331 24.26 15.00 14.26
CA ASN A 331 24.28 15.50 12.91
C ASN A 331 25.57 15.08 12.21
N VAL A 332 25.46 14.55 11.00
CA VAL A 332 26.60 14.14 10.18
C VAL A 332 26.49 14.83 8.83
N ASN A 333 27.24 15.92 8.69
CA ASN A 333 27.30 16.68 7.45
C ASN A 333 28.43 16.20 6.56
N THR A 334 28.17 16.09 5.26
CA THR A 334 29.18 15.69 4.28
C THR A 334 29.58 16.89 3.43
N VAL A 335 30.88 17.15 3.36
CA VAL A 335 31.46 18.26 2.57
C VAL A 335 32.39 17.65 1.53
N PRO A 336 32.01 17.68 0.23
CA PRO A 336 32.90 17.31 -0.86
C PRO A 336 33.80 18.48 -1.20
N GLU A 337 35.11 18.28 -1.24
CA GLU A 337 36.14 19.21 -1.73
C GLU A 337 36.55 18.75 -3.13
N ILE A 338 36.21 19.54 -4.15
CA ILE A 338 36.42 19.20 -5.56
C ILE A 338 37.75 19.79 -6.06
N ASP A 339 38.63 18.91 -6.56
CA ASP A 339 39.82 19.26 -7.30
C ASP A 339 39.54 19.06 -8.80
N GLU A 340 39.22 20.14 -9.49
CA GLU A 340 38.88 20.13 -10.92
C GLU A 340 40.10 19.76 -11.78
N ALA A 341 41.31 20.18 -11.37
CA ALA A 341 42.54 19.98 -12.16
C ALA A 341 42.89 18.48 -12.24
N ASN A 342 42.72 17.75 -11.15
CA ASN A 342 43.02 16.32 -11.05
C ASN A 342 41.80 15.44 -11.22
N LYS A 343 40.60 16.02 -11.40
CA LYS A 343 39.30 15.33 -11.46
C LYS A 343 39.07 14.41 -10.24
N GLN A 344 39.37 14.92 -9.07
CA GLN A 344 39.30 14.21 -7.80
C GLN A 344 38.39 14.95 -6.81
N VAL A 345 37.84 14.19 -5.86
CA VAL A 345 37.04 14.74 -4.77
C VAL A 345 37.45 14.12 -3.45
N ALA A 346 37.75 14.93 -2.46
CA ALA A 346 37.89 14.51 -1.08
C ALA A 346 36.56 14.71 -0.35
N VAL A 347 36.12 13.70 0.41
CA VAL A 347 34.83 13.74 1.14
C VAL A 347 35.12 13.77 2.64
N THR A 348 34.69 14.85 3.29
CA THR A 348 34.83 15.02 4.73
C THR A 348 33.47 14.81 5.41
N TYR A 349 33.40 13.85 6.35
CA TYR A 349 32.24 13.64 7.22
C TYR A 349 32.45 14.43 8.51
N PHE A 350 31.69 15.51 8.68
CA PHE A 350 31.64 16.30 9.89
C PHE A 350 30.65 15.70 10.86
N VAL A 351 31.16 15.15 11.98
CA VAL A 351 30.34 14.51 13.00
C VAL A 351 30.17 15.46 14.20
N ASP A 352 28.93 15.86 14.44
CA ASP A 352 28.49 16.54 15.65
C ASP A 352 27.52 15.63 16.40
N PRO A 353 27.96 14.93 17.46
CA PRO A 353 27.11 14.00 18.19
C PRO A 353 26.05 14.70 19.07
N GLY A 354 26.27 15.96 19.46
CA GLY A 354 25.48 16.61 20.48
C GLY A 354 25.59 15.93 21.83
N LYS A 355 24.55 16.02 22.67
CA LYS A 355 24.51 15.39 23.98
C LYS A 355 23.85 14.01 23.93
N ARG A 356 24.30 13.10 24.78
CA ARG A 356 23.67 11.83 25.02
C ARG A 356 22.39 12.03 25.82
N VAL A 357 21.29 11.38 25.43
CA VAL A 357 19.96 11.65 25.99
C VAL A 357 19.26 10.42 26.50
N TYR A 358 18.42 10.61 27.51
CA TYR A 358 17.51 9.61 28.07
C TYR A 358 16.09 9.84 27.53
N VAL A 359 15.35 8.76 27.42
CA VAL A 359 13.91 8.83 27.15
C VAL A 359 13.18 9.13 28.46
N ARG A 360 12.58 10.31 28.55
CA ARG A 360 11.79 10.71 29.71
C ARG A 360 10.45 9.99 29.75
N ARG A 361 9.71 10.04 28.66
CA ARG A 361 8.35 9.50 28.56
C ARG A 361 8.05 9.02 27.14
N ILE A 362 7.22 7.97 27.05
CA ILE A 362 6.65 7.48 25.79
C ILE A 362 5.16 7.83 25.77
N ASN A 363 4.78 8.74 24.89
CA ASN A 363 3.40 9.23 24.74
C ASN A 363 2.73 8.53 23.56
N MET A 364 1.56 7.94 23.77
CA MET A 364 0.74 7.33 22.72
C MET A 364 -0.38 8.29 22.33
N LYS A 365 -0.59 8.48 21.02
CA LYS A 365 -1.61 9.37 20.48
C LYS A 365 -2.30 8.75 19.26
N GLY A 366 -3.58 9.08 19.06
CA GLY A 366 -4.35 8.61 17.90
C GLY A 366 -4.99 7.24 18.05
N ASN A 367 -4.73 6.53 19.15
CA ASN A 367 -5.32 5.23 19.46
C ASN A 367 -6.69 5.39 20.14
N THR A 368 -7.71 5.70 19.34
CA THR A 368 -9.07 5.92 19.85
C THR A 368 -9.83 4.63 20.16
N ARG A 369 -9.46 3.52 19.49
CA ARG A 369 -10.07 2.19 19.67
C ARG A 369 -9.09 1.21 20.31
N THR A 370 -7.80 1.25 19.93
CA THR A 370 -6.79 0.36 20.44
C THR A 370 -6.36 0.77 21.84
N ARG A 371 -6.34 -0.16 22.77
CA ARG A 371 -5.88 0.10 24.15
C ARG A 371 -4.40 0.43 24.17
N ASP A 372 -4.00 1.32 25.06
CA ASP A 372 -2.61 1.77 25.23
C ASP A 372 -1.65 0.59 25.51
N GLU A 373 -2.06 -0.37 26.33
CA GLU A 373 -1.29 -1.58 26.62
C GLU A 373 -0.89 -2.39 25.38
N VAL A 374 -1.75 -2.39 24.32
CA VAL A 374 -1.48 -3.09 23.07
C VAL A 374 -0.33 -2.45 22.30
N MET A 375 -0.21 -1.14 22.36
CA MET A 375 0.88 -0.41 21.73
C MET A 375 2.16 -0.47 22.58
N ARG A 376 2.04 -0.28 23.91
CA ARG A 376 3.20 -0.25 24.82
C ARG A 376 3.99 -1.56 24.82
N ARG A 377 3.32 -2.71 24.73
CA ARG A 377 4.00 -4.01 24.70
C ARG A 377 4.84 -4.23 23.43
N GLU A 378 4.57 -3.48 22.37
CA GLU A 378 5.36 -3.52 21.14
C GLU A 378 6.57 -2.58 21.17
N MET A 379 6.65 -1.69 22.17
CA MET A 379 7.79 -0.80 22.32
C MET A 379 9.02 -1.57 22.80
N ARG A 380 10.14 -1.35 22.13
CA ARG A 380 11.47 -1.85 22.52
C ARG A 380 12.27 -0.79 23.25
N GLN A 381 12.09 0.47 22.85
CA GLN A 381 12.61 1.60 23.61
C GLN A 381 11.83 1.71 24.92
N LEU A 382 12.53 1.84 26.03
CA LEU A 382 11.95 1.97 27.37
C LEU A 382 12.10 3.41 27.87
N GLU A 383 11.19 3.82 28.77
CA GLU A 383 11.30 5.04 29.54
C GLU A 383 12.48 4.92 30.52
N SER A 384 13.12 6.03 30.85
CA SER A 384 14.31 6.14 31.72
C SER A 384 15.55 5.42 31.19
N ALA A 385 15.51 4.81 30.02
CA ALA A 385 16.66 4.22 29.36
C ALA A 385 17.36 5.22 28.44
N TRP A 386 18.62 4.95 28.08
CA TRP A 386 19.29 5.65 27.01
C TRP A 386 18.46 5.56 25.72
N PHE A 387 18.38 6.65 24.98
CA PHE A 387 17.79 6.65 23.66
C PHE A 387 18.56 5.68 22.73
N SER A 388 17.85 4.97 21.88
CA SER A 388 18.44 4.18 20.80
C SER A 388 17.57 4.30 19.54
N ALA A 389 18.16 4.80 18.47
CA ALA A 389 17.49 4.92 17.17
C ALA A 389 17.04 3.55 16.63
N ALA A 390 17.83 2.50 16.87
CA ALA A 390 17.48 1.12 16.48
C ALA A 390 16.23 0.63 17.23
N LEU A 391 16.18 0.83 18.56
CA LEU A 391 15.04 0.39 19.37
C LEU A 391 13.75 1.17 19.00
N VAL A 392 13.87 2.46 18.69
CA VAL A 392 12.73 3.27 18.21
C VAL A 392 12.26 2.78 16.85
N ARG A 393 13.17 2.50 15.92
CA ARG A 393 12.85 1.95 14.60
C ARG A 393 12.21 0.58 14.71
N GLU A 394 12.76 -0.33 15.53
CA GLU A 394 12.18 -1.65 15.80
C GLU A 394 10.78 -1.53 16.40
N SER A 395 10.56 -0.60 17.34
CA SER A 395 9.25 -0.33 17.92
C SER A 395 8.24 0.10 16.87
N ARG A 396 8.64 0.99 15.95
CA ARG A 396 7.81 1.42 14.81
C ARG A 396 7.42 0.25 13.91
N GLU A 397 8.40 -0.58 13.55
CA GLU A 397 8.17 -1.75 12.69
C GLU A 397 7.24 -2.77 13.35
N ARG A 398 7.37 -2.98 14.67
CA ARG A 398 6.49 -3.87 15.43
C ARG A 398 5.06 -3.35 15.47
N LEU A 399 4.87 -2.06 15.73
CA LEU A 399 3.56 -1.43 15.68
C LEU A 399 2.92 -1.52 14.27
N GLN A 400 3.70 -1.29 13.21
CA GLN A 400 3.22 -1.44 11.84
C GLN A 400 2.82 -2.89 11.51
N ARG A 401 3.58 -3.87 12.00
CA ARG A 401 3.30 -5.32 11.83
C ARG A 401 2.00 -5.79 12.49
N LEU A 402 1.49 -5.08 13.49
CA LEU A 402 0.16 -5.38 14.06
C LEU A 402 -0.96 -5.30 13.02
N GLY A 403 -0.79 -4.45 12.01
CA GLY A 403 -1.79 -4.28 10.95
C GLY A 403 -3.04 -3.52 11.39
N PHE A 404 -3.03 -2.86 12.57
CA PHE A 404 -4.14 -2.07 13.11
C PHE A 404 -4.09 -0.60 12.68
N PHE A 405 -2.93 -0.17 12.18
CA PHE A 405 -2.65 1.22 11.86
C PHE A 405 -2.39 1.39 10.35
N GLU A 406 -2.89 2.48 9.80
CA GLU A 406 -2.59 2.93 8.43
C GLU A 406 -1.20 3.58 8.40
N ASP A 407 -0.91 4.40 9.44
CA ASP A 407 0.38 5.04 9.63
C ASP A 407 0.82 5.00 11.09
N VAL A 408 2.14 4.92 11.29
CA VAL A 408 2.81 4.96 12.59
C VAL A 408 3.98 5.93 12.48
N THR A 409 3.86 7.07 13.10
CA THR A 409 4.90 8.10 13.18
C THR A 409 5.46 8.14 14.60
N ILE A 410 6.79 8.10 14.73
CA ILE A 410 7.47 8.26 16.01
C ILE A 410 8.39 9.47 15.91
N GLU A 411 8.12 10.45 16.75
CA GLU A 411 8.90 11.67 16.88
C GLU A 411 9.61 11.69 18.23
N THR A 412 10.82 12.24 18.26
CA THR A 412 11.65 12.29 19.46
C THR A 412 12.07 13.73 19.78
N PRO A 413 11.11 14.62 20.15
CA PRO A 413 11.43 16.00 20.48
C PRO A 413 12.24 16.08 21.77
N ALA A 414 13.17 17.06 21.80
CA ALA A 414 13.88 17.45 23.02
C ALA A 414 12.89 17.98 24.07
N VAL A 415 13.16 17.70 25.32
CA VAL A 415 12.35 18.20 26.44
C VAL A 415 12.75 19.64 26.72
N PRO A 416 11.80 20.62 26.66
CA PRO A 416 12.11 22.00 26.99
C PRO A 416 12.72 22.13 28.38
N GLY A 417 13.85 22.84 28.48
CA GLY A 417 14.56 23.05 29.76
C GLY A 417 15.48 21.89 30.21
N SER A 418 15.53 20.79 29.49
CA SER A 418 16.49 19.70 29.71
C SER A 418 17.38 19.52 28.48
N ALA A 419 18.68 19.37 28.71
CA ALA A 419 19.65 19.19 27.62
C ALA A 419 19.97 17.71 27.33
N ASP A 420 19.46 16.80 28.14
CA ASP A 420 19.78 15.36 28.16
C ASP A 420 18.52 14.46 28.14
N GLN A 421 17.37 15.02 27.84
CA GLN A 421 16.11 14.25 27.79
C GLN A 421 15.34 14.45 26.49
N VAL A 422 14.71 13.35 26.05
CA VAL A 422 13.77 13.33 24.93
C VAL A 422 12.46 12.68 25.33
N ASP A 423 11.37 13.16 24.76
CA ASP A 423 10.11 12.42 24.78
C ASP A 423 9.99 11.59 23.50
N VAL A 424 9.40 10.42 23.59
CA VAL A 424 9.07 9.60 22.41
C VAL A 424 7.56 9.72 22.16
N ASN A 425 7.16 10.46 21.14
CA ASN A 425 5.77 10.64 20.76
C ASN A 425 5.40 9.65 19.67
N VAL A 426 4.61 8.66 19.99
CA VAL A 426 4.08 7.66 19.05
C VAL A 426 2.69 8.11 18.63
N THR A 427 2.56 8.55 17.38
CA THR A 427 1.28 8.94 16.81
C THR A 427 0.85 7.90 15.79
N VAL A 428 -0.36 7.37 15.95
CA VAL A 428 -0.91 6.34 15.07
C VAL A 428 -2.18 6.85 14.39
N LYS A 429 -2.40 6.40 13.15
CA LYS A 429 -3.67 6.54 12.45
C LYS A 429 -4.29 5.15 12.32
N GLU A 430 -5.40 4.92 13.06
CA GLU A 430 -6.06 3.63 13.06
C GLU A 430 -6.82 3.36 11.76
N LYS A 431 -6.78 2.11 11.30
CA LYS A 431 -7.61 1.62 10.19
C LYS A 431 -8.65 0.61 10.69
N PRO A 432 -9.72 0.35 9.92
CA PRO A 432 -10.64 -0.73 10.23
C PRO A 432 -9.90 -2.06 10.39
N ALA A 433 -10.04 -2.69 11.57
CA ALA A 433 -9.37 -3.96 11.89
C ALA A 433 -10.23 -5.19 11.54
N GLY A 434 -11.46 -4.99 11.05
CA GLY A 434 -12.33 -6.02 10.49
C GLY A 434 -12.02 -6.28 9.03
N ASN A 435 -11.97 -7.56 8.67
CA ASN A 435 -11.82 -8.00 7.29
C ASN A 435 -12.94 -9.00 6.96
N LEU A 436 -13.69 -8.69 5.92
CA LEU A 436 -14.68 -9.59 5.32
C LEU A 436 -14.12 -10.04 3.97
N MET A 437 -13.94 -11.34 3.82
CA MET A 437 -13.54 -11.95 2.56
C MET A 437 -14.64 -12.90 2.09
N ALA A 438 -14.94 -12.83 0.81
CA ALA A 438 -15.74 -13.82 0.11
C ALA A 438 -15.07 -14.10 -1.24
N GLY A 439 -14.98 -15.35 -1.61
CA GLY A 439 -14.30 -15.76 -2.83
C GLY A 439 -14.90 -17.02 -3.42
N ILE A 440 -14.77 -17.14 -4.72
CA ILE A 440 -15.09 -18.36 -5.48
C ILE A 440 -13.78 -18.82 -6.10
N GLY A 441 -13.45 -20.08 -5.89
CA GLY A 441 -12.30 -20.73 -6.49
C GLY A 441 -12.72 -21.96 -7.28
N TYR A 442 -11.78 -22.53 -7.98
CA TYR A 442 -11.94 -23.83 -8.64
C TYR A 442 -10.65 -24.65 -8.50
N SER A 443 -10.82 -25.91 -8.22
CA SER A 443 -9.72 -26.90 -8.21
C SER A 443 -10.21 -28.17 -8.91
N GLN A 444 -9.33 -28.80 -9.68
CA GLN A 444 -9.66 -30.06 -10.35
C GLN A 444 -9.96 -31.19 -9.37
N SER A 445 -9.44 -31.14 -8.14
CA SER A 445 -9.66 -32.15 -7.11
C SER A 445 -10.87 -31.91 -6.21
N GLN A 446 -11.41 -30.67 -6.16
CA GLN A 446 -12.50 -30.32 -5.24
C GLN A 446 -13.68 -29.62 -5.94
N GLY A 447 -13.58 -29.41 -7.26
CA GLY A 447 -14.60 -28.68 -8.01
C GLY A 447 -14.64 -27.19 -7.65
N ILE A 448 -15.83 -26.63 -7.59
CA ILE A 448 -16.06 -25.24 -7.19
C ILE A 448 -15.90 -25.11 -5.68
N ILE A 449 -15.09 -24.13 -5.26
CA ILE A 449 -14.81 -23.83 -3.85
C ILE A 449 -15.39 -22.47 -3.52
N LEU A 450 -16.24 -22.41 -2.51
CA LEU A 450 -16.78 -21.16 -1.97
C LEU A 450 -16.14 -20.90 -0.62
N ASN A 451 -15.50 -19.74 -0.49
CA ASN A 451 -14.85 -19.28 0.74
C ASN A 451 -15.54 -18.03 1.24
N ALA A 452 -15.89 -17.99 2.51
CA ALA A 452 -16.33 -16.78 3.19
C ALA A 452 -15.67 -16.72 4.56
N SER A 453 -15.14 -15.57 4.93
CA SER A 453 -14.60 -15.38 6.27
C SER A 453 -14.80 -13.95 6.78
N VAL A 454 -15.09 -13.86 8.06
CA VAL A 454 -15.11 -12.61 8.82
C VAL A 454 -14.04 -12.71 9.88
N THR A 455 -13.07 -11.81 9.84
CA THR A 455 -11.99 -11.76 10.81
C THR A 455 -11.96 -10.39 11.44
N GLN A 456 -12.11 -10.31 12.74
CA GLN A 456 -11.91 -9.08 13.52
C GLN A 456 -10.56 -9.17 14.23
N ASN A 457 -9.56 -8.51 13.69
CA ASN A 457 -8.30 -8.27 14.39
C ASN A 457 -8.53 -7.14 15.40
N ASN A 458 -7.79 -7.13 16.51
CA ASN A 458 -7.94 -6.12 17.55
C ASN A 458 -9.38 -6.04 18.10
N PHE A 459 -9.96 -7.20 18.42
CA PHE A 459 -11.32 -7.29 18.96
C PHE A 459 -11.47 -6.47 20.22
N LEU A 460 -12.42 -5.53 20.23
CA LEU A 460 -12.65 -4.54 21.31
C LEU A 460 -11.38 -3.76 21.74
N GLY A 461 -10.46 -3.51 20.80
CA GLY A 461 -9.23 -2.78 21.07
C GLY A 461 -8.18 -3.54 21.90
N THR A 462 -8.37 -4.82 22.17
CA THR A 462 -7.52 -5.61 23.06
C THR A 462 -6.37 -6.31 22.36
N GLY A 463 -6.20 -6.14 21.04
CA GLY A 463 -5.22 -6.85 20.23
C GLY A 463 -5.52 -8.33 20.01
N LYS A 464 -6.68 -8.82 20.43
CA LYS A 464 -7.14 -10.20 20.25
C LYS A 464 -7.80 -10.36 18.90
N ARG A 465 -7.79 -11.59 18.36
CA ARG A 465 -8.42 -11.91 17.07
C ARG A 465 -9.60 -12.85 17.30
N VAL A 466 -10.70 -12.57 16.62
CA VAL A 466 -11.85 -13.47 16.47
C VAL A 466 -12.08 -13.66 14.98
N SER A 467 -12.26 -14.90 14.56
CA SER A 467 -12.55 -15.22 13.17
C SER A 467 -13.65 -16.27 13.06
N PHE A 468 -14.47 -16.10 12.04
CA PHE A 468 -15.42 -17.07 11.55
C PHE A 468 -15.11 -17.35 10.09
N ALA A 469 -15.02 -18.63 9.71
CA ALA A 469 -14.72 -19.02 8.35
C ALA A 469 -15.67 -20.15 7.91
N VAL A 470 -16.09 -20.08 6.67
CA VAL A 470 -16.82 -21.13 5.94
C VAL A 470 -16.06 -21.42 4.67
N ASN A 471 -15.74 -22.68 4.46
CA ASN A 471 -15.15 -23.16 3.21
C ASN A 471 -15.96 -24.38 2.76
N THR A 472 -16.55 -24.29 1.59
CA THR A 472 -17.37 -25.39 1.06
C THR A 472 -16.99 -25.69 -0.38
N SER A 473 -16.85 -26.97 -0.67
CA SER A 473 -16.63 -27.54 -2.00
C SER A 473 -17.50 -28.74 -2.19
N GLN A 474 -17.41 -29.40 -3.33
CA GLN A 474 -18.12 -30.70 -3.55
C GLN A 474 -17.65 -31.75 -2.56
N ALA A 475 -16.33 -31.81 -2.29
CA ALA A 475 -15.72 -32.83 -1.44
C ALA A 475 -15.66 -32.46 0.04
N THR A 476 -15.69 -31.19 0.41
CA THR A 476 -15.43 -30.80 1.80
C THR A 476 -16.29 -29.60 2.20
N GLN A 477 -16.87 -29.66 3.39
CA GLN A 477 -17.53 -28.53 4.04
C GLN A 477 -16.84 -28.27 5.38
N LEU A 478 -16.37 -27.04 5.60
CA LEU A 478 -15.68 -26.63 6.83
C LEU A 478 -16.35 -25.37 7.39
N TYR A 479 -16.74 -25.43 8.65
CA TYR A 479 -17.18 -24.30 9.45
C TYR A 479 -16.23 -24.16 10.64
N GLN A 480 -15.69 -22.97 10.85
CA GLN A 480 -14.68 -22.73 11.88
C GLN A 480 -14.91 -21.41 12.61
N VAL A 481 -14.84 -21.45 13.93
CA VAL A 481 -14.77 -20.28 14.80
C VAL A 481 -13.44 -20.36 15.55
N ALA A 482 -12.65 -19.28 15.51
CA ALA A 482 -11.37 -19.24 16.22
C ALA A 482 -11.20 -17.92 16.98
N TYR A 483 -10.63 -18.06 18.18
CA TYR A 483 -10.22 -16.95 19.02
C TYR A 483 -8.72 -17.06 19.30
N LEU A 484 -7.99 -15.94 19.19
CA LEU A 484 -6.56 -15.90 19.50
C LEU A 484 -6.25 -14.66 20.37
N ASN A 485 -5.63 -14.90 21.52
CA ASN A 485 -4.95 -13.88 22.30
C ASN A 485 -3.44 -14.01 22.05
N PRO A 486 -2.80 -13.13 21.28
CA PRO A 486 -1.37 -13.23 20.95
C PRO A 486 -0.45 -12.94 22.14
N PHE A 487 -0.96 -12.27 23.18
CA PHE A 487 -0.25 -11.96 24.42
C PHE A 487 -1.10 -12.39 25.60
N TYR A 488 -1.21 -13.71 25.78
CA TYR A 488 -1.85 -14.28 27.00
C TYR A 488 -1.01 -14.02 28.22
N THR A 489 0.32 -14.07 28.08
CA THR A 489 1.29 -13.63 29.07
C THR A 489 2.06 -12.42 28.56
N VAL A 490 2.74 -11.68 29.47
CA VAL A 490 3.60 -10.54 29.12
C VAL A 490 4.77 -10.93 28.22
N ASP A 491 5.26 -12.16 28.31
CA ASP A 491 6.36 -12.69 27.50
C ASP A 491 5.94 -13.07 26.06
N GLY A 492 4.67 -12.84 25.70
CA GLY A 492 4.17 -13.08 24.34
C GLY A 492 3.77 -14.52 24.07
N ILE A 493 3.51 -15.34 25.11
CA ILE A 493 2.86 -16.63 24.93
C ILE A 493 1.43 -16.35 24.44
N SER A 494 1.07 -16.94 23.32
CA SER A 494 -0.29 -16.83 22.76
C SER A 494 -1.16 -17.97 23.27
N ARG A 495 -2.48 -17.71 23.37
CA ARG A 495 -3.50 -18.73 23.65
C ARG A 495 -4.64 -18.58 22.63
N GLY A 496 -4.97 -19.67 21.96
CA GLY A 496 -6.07 -19.79 21.02
C GLY A 496 -7.10 -20.80 21.44
N PHE A 497 -8.34 -20.59 21.01
CA PHE A 497 -9.43 -21.57 21.06
C PHE A 497 -9.99 -21.75 19.66
N GLU A 498 -10.35 -22.98 19.35
CA GLU A 498 -10.91 -23.34 18.05
C GLU A 498 -12.13 -24.23 18.25
N LEU A 499 -13.18 -23.95 17.50
CA LEU A 499 -14.33 -24.79 17.32
C LEU A 499 -14.51 -24.96 15.82
N SER A 500 -14.49 -26.20 15.33
CA SER A 500 -14.72 -26.46 13.92
C SER A 500 -15.57 -27.69 13.70
N TYR A 501 -16.29 -27.66 12.58
CA TYR A 501 -17.02 -28.82 12.03
C TYR A 501 -16.55 -28.98 10.60
N ARG A 502 -16.15 -30.22 10.26
CA ARG A 502 -15.73 -30.61 8.92
C ARG A 502 -16.46 -31.87 8.47
N ALA A 503 -17.12 -31.80 7.35
CA ALA A 503 -17.61 -32.95 6.64
C ALA A 503 -16.77 -33.18 5.38
N THR A 504 -16.30 -34.38 5.14
CA THR A 504 -15.50 -34.76 3.96
C THR A 504 -16.16 -35.94 3.28
N ASP A 505 -16.45 -35.79 2.00
CA ASP A 505 -16.90 -36.83 1.10
C ASP A 505 -15.72 -37.34 0.28
N TYR A 506 -15.29 -38.56 0.55
CA TYR A 506 -14.13 -39.15 -0.11
C TYR A 506 -14.48 -39.72 -1.49
N GLN A 507 -15.77 -39.92 -1.80
CA GLN A 507 -16.22 -40.25 -3.14
C GLN A 507 -15.85 -39.10 -4.12
N GLU A 508 -16.14 -37.87 -3.72
CA GLU A 508 -15.84 -36.70 -4.52
C GLU A 508 -14.32 -36.36 -4.51
N LEU A 509 -13.63 -36.69 -3.44
CA LEU A 509 -12.22 -36.36 -3.27
C LEU A 509 -11.25 -37.35 -3.92
N LEU A 510 -11.56 -38.65 -3.80
CA LEU A 510 -10.70 -39.78 -4.16
C LEU A 510 -11.36 -40.78 -5.09
N GLY A 511 -12.68 -40.81 -5.18
CA GLY A 511 -13.48 -41.87 -5.80
C GLY A 511 -13.92 -42.96 -4.80
N ALA A 512 -13.44 -42.91 -3.54
CA ALA A 512 -13.66 -43.92 -2.53
C ALA A 512 -14.98 -43.68 -1.76
N ASP A 513 -15.86 -44.66 -1.75
CA ASP A 513 -17.23 -44.51 -1.21
C ASP A 513 -17.27 -44.63 0.32
N TYR A 514 -16.81 -43.57 0.98
CA TYR A 514 -16.97 -43.32 2.41
C TYR A 514 -16.94 -41.82 2.73
N SER A 515 -17.43 -41.46 3.91
CA SER A 515 -17.43 -40.09 4.36
C SER A 515 -17.12 -39.96 5.85
N THR A 516 -16.65 -38.77 6.25
CA THR A 516 -16.41 -38.44 7.66
C THR A 516 -17.04 -37.10 8.02
N ALA A 517 -17.62 -37.01 9.21
CA ALA A 517 -18.05 -35.76 9.83
C ALA A 517 -17.32 -35.59 11.16
N GLN A 518 -16.52 -34.53 11.26
CA GLN A 518 -15.62 -34.26 12.40
C GLN A 518 -16.00 -32.97 13.11
N GLY A 519 -16.29 -33.07 14.41
CA GLY A 519 -16.44 -31.91 15.30
C GLY A 519 -15.19 -31.74 16.17
N VAL A 520 -14.59 -30.57 16.19
CA VAL A 520 -13.32 -30.32 16.91
C VAL A 520 -13.47 -29.15 17.88
N VAL A 521 -13.04 -29.38 19.11
CA VAL A 521 -12.82 -28.32 20.12
C VAL A 521 -11.34 -28.35 20.51
N GLY A 522 -10.64 -27.23 20.30
CA GLY A 522 -9.21 -27.15 20.52
C GLY A 522 -8.79 -25.94 21.35
N MET A 523 -7.71 -26.10 22.12
CA MET A 523 -6.99 -25.04 22.81
C MET A 523 -5.50 -25.12 22.44
N ASN A 524 -4.96 -23.99 21.97
CA ASN A 524 -3.59 -23.92 21.48
C ASN A 524 -2.80 -22.87 22.24
N PHE A 525 -1.56 -23.19 22.58
CA PHE A 525 -0.56 -22.26 23.12
C PHE A 525 0.59 -22.11 22.13
N GLY A 526 1.01 -20.86 21.87
CA GLY A 526 2.16 -20.57 21.02
C GLY A 526 3.24 -19.84 21.79
N PHE A 527 4.47 -20.36 21.74
CA PHE A 527 5.65 -19.87 22.43
C PHE A 527 6.59 -19.24 21.40
N PRO A 528 6.82 -17.92 21.44
CA PRO A 528 7.81 -17.27 20.58
C PRO A 528 9.22 -17.67 21.05
N ILE A 529 9.96 -18.41 20.22
CA ILE A 529 11.36 -18.77 20.49
C ILE A 529 12.29 -17.66 20.00
N SER A 530 11.96 -17.10 18.84
CA SER A 530 12.63 -15.95 18.24
C SER A 530 11.68 -15.22 17.31
N ASP A 531 12.10 -14.09 16.74
CA ASP A 531 11.31 -13.36 15.75
C ASP A 531 10.94 -14.20 14.50
N LYS A 532 11.68 -15.26 14.24
CA LYS A 532 11.53 -16.15 13.09
C LYS A 532 11.08 -17.57 13.44
N SER A 533 10.93 -17.90 14.72
CA SER A 533 10.64 -19.25 15.18
C SER A 533 9.60 -19.27 16.28
N ARG A 534 8.67 -20.22 16.21
CA ARG A 534 7.61 -20.42 17.20
C ARG A 534 7.42 -21.91 17.47
N ALA A 535 7.30 -22.29 18.74
CA ALA A 535 6.77 -23.58 19.13
C ALA A 535 5.28 -23.46 19.48
N GLY A 536 4.53 -24.52 19.26
CA GLY A 536 3.12 -24.61 19.61
C GLY A 536 2.83 -25.90 20.38
N PHE A 537 1.91 -25.82 21.35
CA PHE A 537 1.33 -26.98 22.03
C PHE A 537 -0.18 -26.84 22.02
N GLY A 538 -0.88 -27.94 21.79
CA GLY A 538 -2.34 -27.96 21.68
C GLY A 538 -2.95 -29.13 22.42
N LEU A 539 -4.17 -28.89 22.89
CA LEU A 539 -5.10 -29.91 23.37
C LEU A 539 -6.32 -29.88 22.45
N ARG A 540 -6.74 -31.02 21.96
CA ARG A 540 -7.86 -31.10 21.03
C ARG A 540 -8.74 -32.29 21.41
N TYR A 541 -10.03 -32.06 21.51
CA TYR A 541 -11.07 -33.08 21.47
C TYR A 541 -11.65 -33.14 20.06
N GLN A 542 -11.79 -34.33 19.51
CA GLN A 542 -12.33 -34.58 18.18
C GLN A 542 -13.40 -35.67 18.27
N TYR A 543 -14.59 -35.31 17.88
CA TYR A 543 -15.68 -36.24 17.59
C TYR A 543 -15.66 -36.60 16.11
N THR A 544 -15.66 -37.86 15.76
CA THR A 544 -15.69 -38.32 14.36
C THR A 544 -16.85 -39.26 14.16
N ASP A 545 -17.75 -38.95 13.23
CA ASP A 545 -18.78 -39.81 12.70
C ASP A 545 -18.34 -40.29 11.32
N PHE A 546 -18.21 -41.58 11.14
CA PHE A 546 -17.67 -42.23 9.97
C PHE A 546 -18.77 -43.07 9.28
N SER A 547 -18.95 -42.87 7.97
CA SER A 547 -19.87 -43.61 7.14
C SER A 547 -19.13 -44.46 6.11
N ALA A 548 -19.25 -45.76 6.16
CA ALA A 548 -18.46 -46.71 5.38
C ALA A 548 -18.84 -46.79 3.89
N GLY A 549 -20.04 -46.43 3.49
CA GLY A 549 -20.49 -46.63 2.11
C GLY A 549 -20.31 -48.06 1.63
N PHE A 550 -19.84 -48.23 0.38
CA PHE A 550 -19.59 -49.56 -0.24
C PHE A 550 -18.08 -49.92 -0.27
N SER A 551 -17.17 -49.09 0.23
CA SER A 551 -15.74 -49.42 0.31
C SER A 551 -15.52 -50.61 1.22
N GLY A 552 -14.85 -51.66 0.73
CA GLY A 552 -14.58 -52.90 1.49
C GLY A 552 -13.71 -52.64 2.72
N LEU A 553 -12.69 -51.79 2.57
CA LEU A 553 -11.80 -51.34 3.65
C LEU A 553 -12.56 -50.56 4.73
N ALA A 554 -13.46 -49.69 4.31
CA ALA A 554 -14.28 -48.90 5.24
C ALA A 554 -15.26 -49.77 6.03
N GLN A 555 -15.87 -50.78 5.37
CA GLN A 555 -16.78 -51.73 6.04
C GLN A 555 -16.03 -52.64 7.03
N GLU A 556 -14.81 -53.12 6.67
CA GLU A 556 -13.95 -53.89 7.57
C GLU A 556 -13.60 -53.06 8.82
N PHE A 557 -13.19 -51.81 8.60
CA PHE A 557 -12.81 -50.88 9.69
C PHE A 557 -14.00 -50.65 10.65
N VAL A 558 -15.20 -50.42 10.13
CA VAL A 558 -16.39 -50.19 10.94
C VAL A 558 -16.82 -51.47 11.70
N ALA A 559 -16.63 -52.62 11.09
CA ALA A 559 -16.92 -53.90 11.74
C ALA A 559 -15.99 -54.17 12.95
N GLU A 560 -14.76 -53.73 12.87
CA GLU A 560 -13.77 -53.90 13.93
C GLU A 560 -13.83 -52.83 15.01
N ASN A 561 -13.98 -51.55 14.62
CA ASN A 561 -13.77 -50.40 15.49
C ASN A 561 -15.04 -49.58 15.79
N GLY A 562 -16.15 -49.86 15.04
CA GLY A 562 -17.34 -49.01 15.09
C GLY A 562 -17.25 -47.81 14.14
N ASN A 563 -18.23 -46.90 14.23
CA ASN A 563 -18.37 -45.78 13.31
C ASN A 563 -18.38 -44.39 13.97
N VAL A 564 -18.35 -44.33 15.30
CA VAL A 564 -18.32 -43.08 16.06
C VAL A 564 -17.15 -43.10 17.02
N PHE A 565 -16.29 -42.06 16.96
CA PHE A 565 -15.07 -42.00 17.73
C PHE A 565 -14.97 -40.69 18.49
N ASN A 566 -14.48 -40.78 19.73
CA ASN A 566 -14.19 -39.65 20.61
C ASN A 566 -12.71 -39.67 20.97
N ASP A 567 -11.96 -38.76 20.38
CA ASP A 567 -10.52 -38.78 20.50
C ASP A 567 -9.99 -37.50 21.15
N PHE A 568 -9.03 -37.67 22.03
CA PHE A 568 -8.30 -36.58 22.67
C PHE A 568 -6.85 -36.54 22.17
N PHE A 569 -6.40 -35.38 21.68
CA PHE A 569 -5.05 -35.23 21.12
C PHE A 569 -4.22 -34.25 21.90
N LEU A 570 -2.96 -34.60 22.04
CA LEU A 570 -1.86 -33.68 22.32
C LEU A 570 -1.16 -33.35 21.01
N SER A 571 -1.02 -32.07 20.74
CA SER A 571 -0.33 -31.58 19.55
C SER A 571 0.92 -30.80 19.95
N ALA A 572 2.02 -31.03 19.25
CA ALA A 572 3.22 -30.23 19.32
C ALA A 572 3.60 -29.74 17.93
N SER A 573 4.05 -28.51 17.80
CA SER A 573 4.46 -27.95 16.52
C SER A 573 5.66 -27.03 16.67
N TYR A 574 6.47 -26.96 15.61
CA TYR A 574 7.55 -26.00 15.47
C TYR A 574 7.51 -25.40 14.08
N VAL A 575 7.49 -24.06 14.02
CA VAL A 575 7.48 -23.31 12.76
C VAL A 575 8.65 -22.35 12.76
N ARG A 576 9.43 -22.35 11.66
CA ARG A 576 10.51 -21.40 11.40
C ARG A 576 10.32 -20.78 10.03
N ASP A 577 10.13 -19.46 9.98
CA ASP A 577 9.99 -18.70 8.74
C ASP A 577 11.09 -17.63 8.65
N THR A 578 11.95 -17.80 7.64
CA THR A 578 13.07 -16.88 7.36
C THR A 578 12.96 -16.28 5.96
N ARG A 579 11.81 -16.45 5.28
CA ARG A 579 11.58 -15.93 3.92
C ARG A 579 11.65 -14.40 3.93
N ASP A 580 12.14 -13.84 2.84
CA ASP A 580 12.20 -12.39 2.62
C ASP A 580 10.79 -11.79 2.37
N THR A 581 9.93 -12.52 1.69
CA THR A 581 8.54 -12.15 1.42
C THR A 581 7.63 -13.37 1.57
N ALA A 582 6.34 -13.15 1.91
CA ALA A 582 5.35 -14.24 1.97
C ALA A 582 4.92 -14.69 0.57
N VAL A 583 4.84 -13.75 -0.37
CA VAL A 583 4.46 -13.99 -1.77
C VAL A 583 5.70 -13.88 -2.65
N PHE A 584 5.93 -14.88 -3.49
CA PHE A 584 7.08 -14.99 -4.37
C PHE A 584 8.44 -14.78 -3.67
N PRO A 585 8.76 -15.58 -2.62
CA PRO A 585 10.03 -15.49 -1.93
C PRO A 585 11.22 -15.67 -2.88
N THR A 586 12.31 -14.96 -2.61
CA THR A 586 13.57 -15.10 -3.35
C THR A 586 14.66 -15.76 -2.53
N LYS A 587 14.58 -15.66 -1.21
CA LYS A 587 15.55 -16.25 -0.28
C LYS A 587 14.89 -16.64 1.05
N GLY A 588 15.57 -17.53 1.77
CA GLY A 588 15.10 -17.97 3.10
C GLY A 588 14.39 -19.32 3.04
N SER A 589 13.73 -19.68 4.11
CA SER A 589 13.03 -20.97 4.24
C SER A 589 11.81 -20.85 5.16
N LEU A 590 10.81 -21.68 4.87
CA LEU A 590 9.72 -21.99 5.79
C LEU A 590 9.81 -23.47 6.15
N GLN A 591 9.83 -23.78 7.42
CA GLN A 591 9.88 -25.15 7.94
C GLN A 591 8.80 -25.34 9.00
N THR A 592 8.04 -26.40 8.90
CA THR A 592 6.97 -26.75 9.84
C THR A 592 7.14 -28.21 10.23
N LEU A 593 7.27 -28.47 11.51
CA LEU A 593 7.21 -29.81 12.09
C LEU A 593 5.97 -29.90 12.98
N ARG A 594 5.22 -30.96 12.85
CA ARG A 594 4.01 -31.20 13.64
C ARG A 594 3.97 -32.65 14.13
N LEU A 595 3.55 -32.82 15.35
CA LEU A 595 3.26 -34.10 15.99
C LEU A 595 1.88 -34.01 16.62
N ASP A 596 1.00 -34.94 16.29
CA ASP A 596 -0.29 -35.16 16.93
C ASP A 596 -0.29 -36.58 17.51
N VAL A 597 -0.67 -36.73 18.78
CA VAL A 597 -0.74 -38.00 19.48
C VAL A 597 -2.07 -38.06 20.17
N SER A 598 -2.88 -39.08 19.89
CA SER A 598 -4.05 -39.35 20.71
C SER A 598 -3.63 -39.80 22.11
N VAL A 599 -4.40 -39.50 23.14
CA VAL A 599 -4.04 -39.87 24.52
C VAL A 599 -4.86 -41.06 24.98
N PRO A 600 -4.40 -41.80 25.98
CA PRO A 600 -5.22 -42.91 26.54
C PRO A 600 -6.59 -42.42 26.98
N GLY A 601 -7.61 -43.16 26.59
CA GLY A 601 -9.02 -42.78 26.74
C GLY A 601 -9.69 -42.29 25.45
N SER A 602 -8.91 -42.16 24.36
CA SER A 602 -9.40 -42.02 23.01
C SER A 602 -9.91 -43.38 22.49
N ASP A 603 -10.95 -43.34 21.65
CA ASP A 603 -11.45 -44.53 20.97
C ASP A 603 -10.44 -45.07 19.95
N LEU A 604 -9.73 -44.14 19.25
CA LEU A 604 -8.66 -44.47 18.31
C LEU A 604 -7.29 -43.99 18.86
N THR A 605 -6.37 -44.95 19.03
CA THR A 605 -5.05 -44.67 19.59
C THR A 605 -3.99 -44.69 18.49
N TYR A 606 -3.60 -43.50 18.04
CA TYR A 606 -2.57 -43.32 16.99
C TYR A 606 -1.76 -42.03 17.15
N TYR A 607 -0.68 -41.96 16.44
CA TYR A 607 0.11 -40.71 16.32
C TYR A 607 0.43 -40.42 14.88
N LYS A 608 0.59 -39.13 14.59
CA LYS A 608 0.98 -38.61 13.27
C LYS A 608 2.09 -37.59 13.44
N THR A 609 3.12 -37.68 12.63
CA THR A 609 4.15 -36.67 12.52
C THR A 609 4.28 -36.21 11.08
N SER A 610 4.45 -34.93 10.88
CA SER A 610 4.65 -34.36 9.55
C SER A 610 5.73 -33.29 9.57
N TYR A 611 6.55 -33.27 8.54
CA TYR A 611 7.51 -32.21 8.25
C TYR A 611 7.23 -31.64 6.87
N SER A 612 7.04 -30.33 6.79
CA SER A 612 6.94 -29.58 5.54
C SER A 612 8.01 -28.51 5.54
N GLY A 613 8.89 -28.54 4.54
CA GLY A 613 9.97 -27.60 4.41
C GLY A 613 10.09 -27.08 2.96
N ILE A 614 10.29 -25.76 2.82
CA ILE A 614 10.63 -25.15 1.55
C ILE A 614 11.76 -24.15 1.75
N ARG A 615 12.76 -24.18 0.86
CA ARG A 615 13.92 -23.30 0.88
C ARG A 615 14.12 -22.62 -0.46
N TYR A 616 14.30 -21.31 -0.45
CA TYR A 616 14.60 -20.49 -1.62
C TYR A 616 16.05 -20.03 -1.59
N VAL A 617 16.76 -20.27 -2.71
CA VAL A 617 18.16 -19.92 -2.89
C VAL A 617 18.27 -19.05 -4.15
N PRO A 618 18.62 -17.76 -4.03
CA PRO A 618 18.87 -16.93 -5.22
C PRO A 618 20.17 -17.38 -5.89
N LEU A 619 20.07 -17.93 -7.11
CA LEU A 619 21.23 -18.29 -7.91
C LEU A 619 21.82 -17.07 -8.60
N THR A 620 20.95 -16.18 -9.06
CA THR A 620 21.29 -14.87 -9.63
C THR A 620 20.22 -13.84 -9.21
N ARG A 621 20.34 -12.60 -9.68
CA ARG A 621 19.29 -11.59 -9.49
C ARG A 621 17.94 -11.96 -10.14
N LYS A 622 17.95 -12.90 -11.09
CA LYS A 622 16.77 -13.28 -11.90
C LYS A 622 16.28 -14.70 -11.64
N PHE A 623 17.16 -15.61 -11.22
CA PHE A 623 16.85 -17.02 -11.05
C PHE A 623 16.86 -17.41 -9.57
N VAL A 624 15.80 -18.08 -9.13
CA VAL A 624 15.64 -18.57 -7.76
C VAL A 624 15.40 -20.08 -7.79
N LEU A 625 16.22 -20.81 -7.09
CA LEU A 625 16.03 -22.24 -6.87
C LEU A 625 15.16 -22.45 -5.62
N SER A 626 14.10 -23.24 -5.77
CA SER A 626 13.24 -23.70 -4.68
C SER A 626 13.48 -25.18 -4.45
N LEU A 627 13.67 -25.57 -3.21
CA LEU A 627 13.78 -26.95 -2.75
C LEU A 627 12.69 -27.20 -1.72
N SER A 628 11.82 -28.16 -1.96
CA SER A 628 10.76 -28.51 -0.99
C SER A 628 10.80 -30.00 -0.63
N ALA A 629 10.39 -30.28 0.58
CA ALA A 629 10.21 -31.63 1.11
C ALA A 629 8.94 -31.68 1.96
N ASP A 630 8.14 -32.72 1.77
CA ASP A 630 6.94 -33.00 2.56
C ASP A 630 6.97 -34.47 2.99
N LEU A 631 7.21 -34.68 4.28
CA LEU A 631 7.38 -36.00 4.88
C LEU A 631 6.27 -36.24 5.90
N GLY A 632 5.76 -37.44 5.93
CA GLY A 632 4.74 -37.85 6.88
C GLY A 632 4.94 -39.28 7.37
N TYR A 633 4.69 -39.51 8.65
CA TYR A 633 4.63 -40.83 9.23
C TYR A 633 3.55 -40.88 10.31
N GLY A 634 2.77 -41.95 10.33
CA GLY A 634 1.79 -42.23 11.36
C GLY A 634 1.66 -43.70 11.61
N ASP A 635 1.30 -44.07 12.83
CA ASP A 635 1.07 -45.46 13.23
C ASP A 635 0.09 -45.53 14.41
N GLY A 636 -0.55 -46.64 14.58
CA GLY A 636 -1.34 -46.95 15.75
C GLY A 636 -0.50 -47.40 16.92
N TYR A 637 -1.05 -47.36 18.11
CA TYR A 637 -0.47 -47.93 19.32
C TYR A 637 -1.54 -48.42 20.29
N GLY A 638 -1.16 -49.24 21.26
CA GLY A 638 -2.14 -49.86 22.16
C GLY A 638 -2.95 -50.96 21.44
N ASP A 639 -4.25 -50.84 21.45
CA ASP A 639 -5.16 -51.82 20.82
C ASP A 639 -5.23 -51.62 19.30
N LEU A 640 -4.92 -50.43 18.79
CA LEU A 640 -4.90 -50.13 17.36
C LEU A 640 -3.47 -50.28 16.81
N ASN A 641 -3.27 -51.21 15.89
CA ASN A 641 -1.94 -51.57 15.35
C ASN A 641 -1.55 -50.82 14.09
N TYR A 642 -2.41 -49.93 13.56
CA TYR A 642 -2.26 -49.24 12.30
C TYR A 642 -2.84 -47.83 12.41
N LEU A 643 -2.44 -46.94 11.49
CA LEU A 643 -3.07 -45.65 11.33
C LEU A 643 -4.45 -45.84 10.68
N PRO A 644 -5.54 -45.28 11.24
CA PRO A 644 -6.85 -45.29 10.56
C PRO A 644 -6.72 -44.77 9.15
N PHE A 645 -7.21 -45.51 8.16
CA PHE A 645 -6.93 -45.22 6.75
C PHE A 645 -7.49 -43.85 6.29
N PHE A 646 -8.55 -43.35 6.86
CA PHE A 646 -9.06 -42.00 6.58
C PHE A 646 -8.20 -40.88 7.16
N GLU A 647 -7.19 -41.20 7.97
CA GLU A 647 -6.14 -40.32 8.46
C GLU A 647 -4.82 -40.44 7.67
N ASN A 648 -4.77 -41.29 6.62
CA ASN A 648 -3.62 -41.50 5.77
C ASN A 648 -3.17 -40.24 5.08
N TYR A 649 -1.89 -40.20 4.71
CA TYR A 649 -1.31 -39.18 3.82
C TYR A 649 -1.56 -39.53 2.36
N TYR A 650 -1.70 -38.50 1.53
CA TYR A 650 -1.93 -38.65 0.10
C TYR A 650 -0.83 -37.93 -0.69
N ALA A 651 -0.57 -38.39 -1.91
CA ALA A 651 0.33 -37.80 -2.89
C ALA A 651 -0.28 -37.85 -4.31
N GLY A 652 0.29 -37.09 -5.23
CA GLY A 652 -0.25 -36.78 -6.55
C GLY A 652 -0.94 -35.41 -6.58
N GLY A 653 -0.92 -34.76 -7.73
CA GLY A 653 -1.55 -33.48 -7.96
C GLY A 653 -0.66 -32.26 -7.81
N PRO A 654 -1.22 -31.06 -7.99
CA PRO A 654 -0.47 -29.81 -8.17
C PRO A 654 0.36 -29.39 -6.96
N ARG A 655 0.10 -29.95 -5.77
CA ARG A 655 0.81 -29.58 -4.52
C ARG A 655 1.87 -30.59 -4.08
N THR A 656 1.97 -31.74 -4.77
CA THR A 656 2.89 -32.82 -4.39
C THR A 656 3.69 -33.30 -5.59
N VAL A 657 3.19 -34.30 -6.32
CA VAL A 657 3.83 -34.82 -7.52
C VAL A 657 2.96 -34.45 -8.72
N ARG A 658 3.34 -33.37 -9.41
CA ARG A 658 2.60 -32.87 -10.59
C ARG A 658 2.70 -33.85 -11.75
N GLY A 659 1.68 -33.88 -12.62
CA GLY A 659 1.59 -34.87 -13.71
C GLY A 659 0.79 -36.13 -13.36
N PHE A 660 0.59 -36.39 -12.06
CA PHE A 660 -0.32 -37.42 -11.57
C PHE A 660 -1.58 -36.78 -11.04
N LYS A 661 -2.72 -37.48 -11.14
CA LYS A 661 -4.01 -37.00 -10.61
C LYS A 661 -3.92 -36.78 -9.09
N ALA A 662 -4.66 -35.80 -8.60
CA ALA A 662 -4.61 -35.43 -7.19
C ALA A 662 -5.01 -36.60 -6.28
N ASN A 663 -4.17 -36.88 -5.26
CA ASN A 663 -4.39 -37.86 -4.20
C ASN A 663 -4.51 -39.31 -4.66
N THR A 664 -3.98 -39.69 -5.83
CA THR A 664 -4.13 -41.02 -6.40
C THR A 664 -2.89 -41.90 -6.37
N LEU A 665 -1.73 -41.33 -5.93
CA LEU A 665 -0.50 -42.11 -5.83
C LEU A 665 -0.48 -42.98 -4.57
N GLY A 666 0.12 -44.15 -4.71
CA GLY A 666 0.32 -45.10 -3.62
C GLY A 666 -0.61 -46.32 -3.64
N PRO A 667 -0.78 -46.96 -2.49
CA PRO A 667 -1.59 -48.18 -2.36
C PRO A 667 -3.06 -47.95 -2.68
N ARG A 668 -3.68 -49.03 -3.18
CA ARG A 668 -5.11 -49.09 -3.55
C ARG A 668 -5.82 -50.26 -2.86
N GLU A 669 -7.13 -50.20 -2.78
CA GLU A 669 -7.91 -51.36 -2.42
C GLU A 669 -7.72 -52.49 -3.45
N THR A 670 -7.73 -53.76 -2.98
CA THR A 670 -7.62 -54.93 -3.84
C THR A 670 -8.93 -55.26 -4.54
N ASN A 671 -10.03 -54.73 -4.01
CA ASN A 671 -11.38 -54.91 -4.54
C ASN A 671 -11.74 -53.83 -5.55
N ILE A 672 -12.58 -54.13 -6.52
CA ILE A 672 -13.14 -53.16 -7.45
C ILE A 672 -14.04 -52.21 -6.65
N PRO A 673 -13.85 -50.86 -6.78
CA PRO A 673 -13.22 -50.13 -7.88
C PRO A 673 -11.71 -49.80 -7.77
N TYR A 674 -10.94 -50.42 -6.90
CA TYR A 674 -9.48 -50.17 -6.71
C TYR A 674 -9.17 -48.73 -6.23
N ASP A 675 -9.91 -48.29 -5.22
CA ASP A 675 -9.81 -46.92 -4.73
C ASP A 675 -8.44 -46.60 -4.11
N PRO A 676 -7.92 -45.34 -4.28
CA PRO A 676 -6.72 -44.92 -3.61
C PRO A 676 -6.88 -44.85 -2.10
N VAL A 677 -6.02 -45.51 -1.34
CA VAL A 677 -6.08 -45.57 0.12
C VAL A 677 -5.14 -44.54 0.78
N GLY A 678 -4.21 -44.00 0.01
CA GLY A 678 -3.11 -43.21 0.58
C GLY A 678 -2.13 -44.09 1.34
N GLY A 679 -1.42 -43.52 2.34
CA GLY A 679 -0.47 -44.29 3.14
C GLY A 679 -0.17 -43.69 4.50
N ASN A 680 0.29 -44.49 5.43
CA ASN A 680 0.74 -44.05 6.73
C ASN A 680 2.17 -43.44 6.69
N THR A 681 2.89 -43.63 5.57
CA THR A 681 4.21 -43.06 5.32
C THR A 681 4.16 -42.24 4.02
N LYS A 682 4.68 -41.02 4.04
CA LYS A 682 4.74 -40.10 2.89
C LYS A 682 6.15 -39.57 2.70
N VAL A 683 6.63 -39.59 1.48
CA VAL A 683 7.86 -38.90 1.08
C VAL A 683 7.61 -38.19 -0.24
N VAL A 684 7.68 -36.88 -0.23
CA VAL A 684 7.54 -36.03 -1.42
C VAL A 684 8.64 -34.98 -1.41
N GLY A 685 9.26 -34.75 -2.54
CA GLY A 685 10.26 -33.71 -2.76
C GLY A 685 10.06 -33.00 -4.09
N SER A 686 10.40 -31.74 -4.16
CA SER A 686 10.37 -30.98 -5.40
C SER A 686 11.60 -30.05 -5.49
N ILE A 687 12.16 -29.99 -6.69
CA ILE A 687 13.19 -29.03 -7.07
C ILE A 687 12.60 -28.18 -8.18
N GLU A 688 12.56 -26.86 -7.99
CA GLU A 688 11.96 -25.96 -8.95
C GLU A 688 12.85 -24.73 -9.18
N LEU A 689 13.17 -24.47 -10.44
CA LEU A 689 13.94 -23.31 -10.85
C LEU A 689 13.00 -22.24 -11.40
N PHE A 690 12.85 -21.16 -10.66
CA PHE A 690 12.05 -20.02 -11.07
C PHE A 690 12.85 -19.02 -11.90
N ALA A 691 12.18 -18.52 -12.94
CA ALA A 691 12.69 -17.49 -13.84
C ALA A 691 11.70 -16.32 -13.92
N PRO A 692 12.16 -15.10 -14.24
CA PRO A 692 11.26 -13.99 -14.53
C PRO A 692 10.49 -14.30 -15.82
N PRO A 693 9.24 -13.79 -15.93
CA PRO A 693 8.48 -13.96 -17.16
C PRO A 693 9.19 -13.23 -18.32
N PRO A 694 9.05 -13.71 -19.57
CA PRO A 694 9.64 -13.07 -20.74
C PRO A 694 9.03 -11.69 -21.05
N VAL A 695 8.01 -11.28 -20.29
CA VAL A 695 7.27 -10.02 -20.42
C VAL A 695 7.67 -9.12 -19.25
N GLY A 696 8.37 -8.02 -19.54
CA GLY A 696 8.81 -7.06 -18.50
C GLY A 696 7.69 -6.19 -17.95
N GLY A 697 8.00 -5.35 -16.95
CA GLY A 697 7.09 -4.39 -16.33
C GLY A 697 6.35 -4.95 -15.11
N GLU A 698 5.08 -4.58 -14.94
CA GLU A 698 4.29 -5.02 -13.76
C GLU A 698 4.10 -6.54 -13.67
N PHE A 699 4.18 -7.24 -14.79
CA PHE A 699 4.11 -8.71 -14.81
C PHE A 699 5.26 -9.39 -14.08
N GLU A 700 6.46 -8.79 -14.01
CA GLU A 700 7.58 -9.35 -13.23
C GLU A 700 7.27 -9.48 -11.73
N LYS A 701 6.34 -8.65 -11.21
CA LYS A 701 5.96 -8.66 -9.80
C LYS A 701 4.78 -9.60 -9.49
N THR A 702 3.98 -9.90 -10.50
CA THR A 702 2.72 -10.65 -10.32
C THR A 702 2.75 -12.04 -10.94
N LEU A 703 3.68 -12.32 -11.83
CA LEU A 703 3.82 -13.58 -12.56
C LEU A 703 5.16 -14.24 -12.24
N ARG A 704 5.14 -15.53 -11.94
CA ARG A 704 6.32 -16.38 -11.72
C ARG A 704 6.22 -17.62 -12.57
N MET A 705 7.29 -17.97 -13.26
CA MET A 705 7.38 -19.18 -14.08
C MET A 705 8.49 -20.06 -13.54
N GLY A 706 8.33 -21.38 -13.65
CA GLY A 706 9.32 -22.33 -13.17
C GLY A 706 9.39 -23.58 -14.04
N VAL A 707 10.53 -24.26 -13.96
CA VAL A 707 10.71 -25.65 -14.39
C VAL A 707 10.94 -26.48 -13.16
N PHE A 708 10.30 -27.64 -13.07
CA PHE A 708 10.34 -28.46 -11.88
C PHE A 708 10.68 -29.92 -12.16
N LEU A 709 11.17 -30.56 -11.13
CA LEU A 709 11.31 -32.00 -10.98
C LEU A 709 10.70 -32.40 -9.64
N ASP A 710 9.64 -33.17 -9.68
CA ASP A 710 8.96 -33.69 -8.49
C ASP A 710 9.26 -35.18 -8.33
N VAL A 711 9.35 -35.60 -7.07
CA VAL A 711 9.54 -37.00 -6.70
C VAL A 711 8.71 -37.30 -5.48
N GLY A 712 8.01 -38.44 -5.44
CA GLY A 712 7.30 -38.82 -4.22
C GLY A 712 6.37 -40.02 -4.38
N ASN A 713 5.97 -40.53 -3.22
CA ASN A 713 4.94 -41.54 -3.10
C ASN A 713 4.43 -41.61 -1.64
N VAL A 714 3.44 -42.41 -1.42
CA VAL A 714 2.94 -42.81 -0.09
C VAL A 714 2.94 -44.34 -0.01
N TRP A 715 3.09 -44.86 1.19
CA TRP A 715 3.12 -46.31 1.46
C TRP A 715 2.28 -46.65 2.66
N VAL A 716 1.62 -47.82 2.62
CA VAL A 716 1.02 -48.48 3.78
C VAL A 716 2.01 -49.53 4.30
N THR A 717 2.55 -49.31 5.48
CA THR A 717 3.56 -50.21 6.09
C THR A 717 2.89 -51.28 6.96
N LYS A 718 1.66 -51.02 7.43
CA LYS A 718 0.79 -51.95 8.18
C LYS A 718 -0.65 -51.67 7.80
N GLY A 719 -1.48 -52.66 7.69
CA GLY A 719 -2.89 -52.49 7.32
C GLY A 719 -3.57 -53.78 6.96
N SER A 720 -4.77 -53.68 6.41
CA SER A 720 -5.61 -54.76 5.97
C SER A 720 -5.06 -55.48 4.72
N ASP A 721 -5.35 -56.74 4.55
CA ASP A 721 -5.09 -57.55 3.34
C ASP A 721 -5.84 -57.02 2.12
N LEU A 722 -6.78 -56.12 2.32
CA LEU A 722 -7.52 -55.43 1.25
C LEU A 722 -6.75 -54.30 0.60
N VAL A 723 -5.46 -54.05 0.97
CA VAL A 723 -4.64 -52.95 0.44
C VAL A 723 -3.39 -53.49 -0.21
N THR A 724 -3.05 -53.02 -1.41
CA THR A 724 -1.85 -53.41 -2.14
C THR A 724 -1.27 -52.22 -2.96
N PRO A 725 0.06 -52.14 -3.11
CA PRO A 725 1.10 -52.90 -2.41
C PRO A 725 1.26 -52.46 -0.95
N THR A 726 1.70 -53.34 -0.09
CA THR A 726 2.07 -53.06 1.29
C THR A 726 3.59 -53.06 1.48
N GLY A 727 4.06 -52.31 2.48
CA GLY A 727 5.48 -52.17 2.79
C GLY A 727 6.13 -50.90 2.18
N PHE A 728 7.26 -50.51 2.75
CA PHE A 728 8.02 -49.35 2.26
C PHE A 728 9.05 -49.80 1.19
N ASP A 729 8.87 -49.32 -0.03
CA ASP A 729 9.75 -49.60 -1.15
C ASP A 729 10.06 -48.32 -1.90
N LEU A 730 11.35 -47.93 -1.93
CA LEU A 730 11.82 -46.77 -2.72
C LEU A 730 11.70 -46.99 -4.23
N GLY A 731 11.63 -48.26 -4.71
CA GLY A 731 11.34 -48.58 -6.10
C GLY A 731 9.97 -48.14 -6.58
N GLU A 732 9.04 -47.85 -5.63
CA GLU A 732 7.71 -47.34 -5.91
C GLU A 732 7.64 -45.80 -5.99
N MET A 733 8.77 -45.09 -5.88
CA MET A 733 8.77 -43.63 -6.07
C MET A 733 8.35 -43.25 -7.48
N ARG A 734 7.53 -42.24 -7.60
CA ARG A 734 7.14 -41.61 -8.87
C ARG A 734 7.92 -40.34 -9.10
N TYR A 735 8.25 -40.08 -10.35
CA TYR A 735 8.99 -38.92 -10.81
C TYR A 735 8.20 -38.21 -11.89
N SER A 736 8.22 -36.89 -11.85
CA SER A 736 7.66 -36.06 -12.92
C SER A 736 8.51 -34.81 -13.13
N ALA A 737 8.51 -34.33 -14.36
CA ALA A 737 9.16 -33.06 -14.71
C ALA A 737 8.20 -32.19 -15.50
N GLY A 738 8.37 -30.87 -15.43
CA GLY A 738 7.46 -30.01 -16.14
C GLY A 738 7.72 -28.54 -15.97
N ILE A 739 6.72 -27.76 -16.38
CA ILE A 739 6.70 -26.31 -16.25
C ILE A 739 5.54 -25.86 -15.37
N SER A 740 5.77 -24.80 -14.60
CA SER A 740 4.78 -24.20 -13.71
C SER A 740 4.65 -22.71 -13.98
N THR A 741 3.49 -22.18 -13.69
CA THR A 741 3.21 -20.73 -13.73
C THR A 741 2.29 -20.37 -12.58
N ALA A 742 2.68 -19.36 -11.82
CA ALA A 742 1.90 -18.76 -10.75
C ALA A 742 1.66 -17.30 -11.07
N TRP A 743 0.39 -16.88 -11.10
CA TRP A 743 0.01 -15.52 -11.45
C TRP A 743 -0.96 -14.93 -10.42
N LEU A 744 -0.56 -13.82 -9.82
CA LEU A 744 -1.43 -12.98 -8.99
C LEU A 744 -2.23 -12.05 -9.91
N SER A 745 -3.33 -12.56 -10.42
CA SER A 745 -4.19 -11.81 -11.32
C SER A 745 -5.17 -10.90 -10.55
N PRO A 746 -5.79 -9.91 -11.20
CA PRO A 746 -6.84 -9.08 -10.57
C PRO A 746 -8.06 -9.87 -10.08
N ILE A 747 -8.29 -11.07 -10.62
CA ILE A 747 -9.39 -11.96 -10.24
C ILE A 747 -8.97 -13.01 -9.19
N GLY A 748 -7.72 -12.98 -8.71
CA GLY A 748 -7.17 -13.90 -7.72
C GLY A 748 -5.91 -14.62 -8.17
N ALA A 749 -5.41 -15.48 -7.29
CA ALA A 749 -4.22 -16.29 -7.57
C ALA A 749 -4.57 -17.42 -8.55
N LEU A 750 -3.82 -17.52 -9.63
CA LEU A 750 -3.94 -18.55 -10.66
C LEU A 750 -2.68 -19.41 -10.68
N SER A 751 -2.83 -20.70 -10.72
CA SER A 751 -1.72 -21.66 -10.87
C SER A 751 -1.97 -22.58 -12.06
N PHE A 752 -0.94 -22.79 -12.85
CA PHE A 752 -0.95 -23.70 -13.99
C PHE A 752 0.33 -24.55 -13.96
N SER A 753 0.21 -25.84 -14.22
CA SER A 753 1.34 -26.71 -14.40
C SER A 753 1.11 -27.70 -15.54
N PHE A 754 2.16 -27.96 -16.29
CA PHE A 754 2.25 -29.07 -17.24
C PHE A 754 3.32 -30.01 -16.71
N GLY A 755 2.91 -31.13 -16.16
CA GLY A 755 3.77 -32.15 -15.58
C GLY A 755 3.70 -33.42 -16.40
N TRP A 756 4.85 -33.96 -16.81
CA TRP A 756 4.95 -35.23 -17.51
C TRP A 756 5.48 -36.27 -16.53
N PRO A 757 4.73 -37.37 -16.27
CA PRO A 757 5.25 -38.51 -15.54
C PRO A 757 6.46 -39.11 -16.27
N LEU A 758 7.53 -39.42 -15.53
CA LEU A 758 8.75 -39.99 -16.07
C LEU A 758 8.83 -41.51 -15.89
N ASN A 759 8.09 -42.06 -14.93
CA ASN A 759 8.06 -43.49 -14.59
C ASN A 759 6.64 -43.91 -14.15
N GLU A 760 5.68 -43.73 -15.03
CA GLU A 760 4.30 -44.21 -14.83
C GLU A 760 4.30 -45.75 -14.68
N LYS A 761 3.53 -46.24 -13.74
CA LYS A 761 3.29 -47.67 -13.51
C LYS A 761 1.84 -48.03 -13.76
N GLU A 762 1.58 -49.32 -13.96
CA GLU A 762 0.23 -49.87 -14.13
C GLU A 762 -0.65 -49.49 -12.92
N GLY A 763 -1.79 -48.88 -13.20
CA GLY A 763 -2.73 -48.40 -12.17
C GLY A 763 -2.50 -46.93 -11.74
N ASP A 764 -1.49 -46.23 -12.23
CA ASP A 764 -1.34 -44.80 -11.97
C ASP A 764 -2.37 -43.97 -12.77
N ASP A 765 -2.99 -43.01 -12.11
CA ASP A 765 -3.86 -42.02 -12.75
C ASP A 765 -3.00 -40.77 -13.09
N THR A 766 -2.84 -40.48 -14.38
CA THR A 766 -2.04 -39.34 -14.83
C THR A 766 -2.88 -38.14 -15.22
N GLN A 767 -2.38 -36.95 -15.00
CA GLN A 767 -2.99 -35.68 -15.36
C GLN A 767 -1.94 -34.65 -15.70
N VAL A 768 -1.58 -34.57 -16.98
CA VAL A 768 -0.50 -33.69 -17.47
C VAL A 768 -0.76 -32.22 -17.23
N PHE A 769 -1.98 -31.75 -17.49
CA PHE A 769 -2.35 -30.37 -17.26
C PHE A 769 -3.13 -30.21 -15.96
N GLN A 770 -2.63 -29.37 -15.09
CA GLN A 770 -3.25 -29.08 -13.79
C GLN A 770 -3.38 -27.57 -13.60
N PHE A 771 -4.53 -27.13 -13.09
CA PHE A 771 -4.78 -25.72 -12.82
C PHE A 771 -5.64 -25.51 -11.56
N GLY A 772 -5.49 -24.30 -10.98
CA GLY A 772 -6.27 -23.86 -9.84
C GLY A 772 -6.51 -22.35 -9.89
N ILE A 773 -7.66 -21.92 -9.39
CA ILE A 773 -8.07 -20.52 -9.31
C ILE A 773 -8.46 -20.21 -7.87
N GLY A 774 -8.02 -19.05 -7.35
CA GLY A 774 -8.37 -18.58 -6.00
C GLY A 774 -7.66 -19.33 -4.86
N GLN A 775 -6.72 -20.21 -5.16
CA GLN A 775 -5.87 -20.88 -4.18
C GLN A 775 -4.56 -20.08 -3.99
N THR A 776 -4.16 -19.87 -2.74
CA THR A 776 -2.84 -19.30 -2.43
C THR A 776 -1.76 -20.34 -2.74
N PHE A 777 -0.68 -19.90 -3.34
CA PHE A 777 0.50 -20.69 -3.71
C PHE A 777 1.26 -21.19 -2.49
#